data_573e49ae66c1c9f7ff004f264ff13a10
#
_entry.id   573e49ae66c1c9f7ff004f264ff13a10
#
_cell.length_a   1.000
_cell.length_b   1.000
_cell.length_c   1.000
_cell.angle_alpha   90.00
_cell.angle_beta   90.00
_cell.angle_gamma   90.00
#
_symmetry.space_group_name_H-M   'P 1'
#
loop_
_entity.id
_entity.type
_entity.pdbx_description
1 polymer ?
#
loop_
_entity_poly.entity_id
_entity_poly.type
_entity_poly.pdbx_seq_one_letter_code
_entity_poly.pdbx_strand_id
1 'polypeptide(L)'
;MNLRFPCHFLGLLVALCGWSQGFAAPTPQRIEADLLVVGGNESAVAAAVQAARLGVKRVVLVSDIAMLGGQFSAEGVGNVDEWTTVNGKRTRFPRSGMFLEIARAIEATNVRLYGKAEPANSFCAWLTVEPREAARIFEELVAPQVASGRLRIERGWEPTKVELAGNRVAGVSFARSAGFSPLQRDSREAAGSGVNAALLEVRARLTIDASDWGDVIRLSGAKWSAGPDAKARFGEPSAPEQITEANRREMNPLTWCVVVRGTANESILPEPPGFDPRRYLGCSRETRTNFTATGWPKGVLFMNVPAFADTTHPAGPYSPPVNIYTHRRLVDAVHHQLPHEREALFFNWPPQDYPLDVWPKAVADALDATEPGASKKNLVALTPAQRRIVFEDAKRHSLGLLHHVQKLEPRFRKLELTDEFGTPDRLPPKPYIREGLRLEALAMLREQDLRTTHPEPHWAKLMPADAVFGFQFNIDFHPTRRQFLNDDPAAPWATIHTATRNWSTHTDRSMFPLRGLVPVERDGLLGAGKNIGVSSVVQSALRLHGQMMLCGQASATVAWLCLRDGLQPRELAANSQRVRDVQRTLVRSAAGPGVLLWPYHDLPPEHAAFEAINLLSVAGMWKPDADSVFFQPNREFSADDWSVLLSRLPDSAGLKLKAAAAPKARAEAALSAWSALGQ
;
A
#
# COMPACT_ATOMS: atom_id res chain seq x y z
N MET A 1 -19.47 -38.54 -87.94
CA MET A 1 -18.52 -39.66 -87.88
C MET A 1 -18.11 -39.81 -86.43
N ASN A 2 -18.63 -40.89 -85.88
CA ASN A 2 -18.50 -41.20 -84.45
C ASN A 2 -17.17 -41.80 -84.08
N LEU A 3 -16.56 -41.42 -83.00
CA LEU A 3 -15.63 -42.27 -82.26
C LEU A 3 -15.72 -41.96 -80.74
N ARG A 4 -16.21 -42.96 -80.05
CA ARG A 4 -16.22 -43.04 -78.57
C ARG A 4 -14.91 -43.64 -78.08
N PHE A 5 -14.37 -43.10 -76.98
CA PHE A 5 -13.39 -43.78 -76.12
C PHE A 5 -13.82 -43.77 -74.67
N PRO A 6 -13.65 -44.88 -73.94
CA PRO A 6 -14.13 -45.00 -72.54
C PRO A 6 -13.08 -44.51 -71.52
N CYS A 7 -13.51 -43.75 -70.54
CA CYS A 7 -12.76 -43.40 -69.33
C CYS A 7 -12.78 -44.53 -68.33
N HIS A 8 -11.60 -45.04 -67.98
CA HIS A 8 -11.44 -45.84 -66.77
C HIS A 8 -11.00 -44.91 -65.64
N PHE A 9 -11.83 -44.72 -64.61
CA PHE A 9 -11.48 -44.07 -63.37
C PHE A 9 -10.92 -45.13 -62.39
N LEU A 10 -9.64 -45.01 -62.07
CA LEU A 10 -9.01 -45.76 -60.98
C LEU A 10 -9.04 -44.87 -59.77
N GLY A 11 -9.93 -45.17 -58.79
CA GLY A 11 -10.00 -44.44 -57.53
C GLY A 11 -8.84 -44.81 -56.59
N LEU A 12 -8.00 -43.86 -56.27
CA LEU A 12 -6.97 -43.97 -55.25
C LEU A 12 -7.56 -43.41 -53.94
N LEU A 13 -7.95 -44.29 -53.03
CA LEU A 13 -8.32 -43.94 -51.64
C LEU A 13 -7.02 -43.65 -50.87
N VAL A 14 -6.68 -42.37 -50.71
CA VAL A 14 -5.65 -41.94 -49.76
C VAL A 14 -6.32 -41.82 -48.37
N ALA A 15 -6.05 -42.77 -47.51
CA ALA A 15 -6.41 -42.69 -46.10
C ALA A 15 -5.54 -41.62 -45.42
N LEU A 16 -6.10 -40.42 -45.23
CA LEU A 16 -5.55 -39.40 -44.34
C LEU A 16 -5.75 -39.85 -42.89
N CYS A 17 -4.77 -40.60 -42.35
CA CYS A 17 -4.60 -40.71 -40.90
C CYS A 17 -4.14 -39.32 -40.37
N GLY A 18 -5.12 -38.52 -39.95
CA GLY A 18 -4.85 -37.30 -39.21
C GLY A 18 -4.23 -37.65 -37.86
N TRP A 19 -2.95 -37.54 -37.73
CA TRP A 19 -2.31 -37.47 -36.42
C TRP A 19 -2.68 -36.12 -35.81
N SER A 20 -3.75 -36.10 -35.01
CA SER A 20 -3.95 -35.05 -34.02
C SER A 20 -2.83 -35.19 -32.98
N GLN A 21 -1.71 -34.52 -33.18
CA GLN A 21 -0.78 -34.29 -32.09
C GLN A 21 -1.57 -33.48 -31.03
N GLY A 22 -2.14 -34.16 -30.07
CA GLY A 22 -2.62 -33.53 -28.85
C GLY A 22 -1.45 -32.83 -28.22
N PHE A 23 -1.37 -31.51 -28.33
CA PHE A 23 -0.42 -30.71 -27.55
C PHE A 23 -0.74 -31.00 -26.08
N ALA A 24 0.12 -31.77 -25.41
CA ALA A 24 0.03 -31.96 -23.97
C ALA A 24 0.02 -30.56 -23.31
N ALA A 25 -0.95 -30.31 -22.47
CA ALA A 25 -0.99 -29.08 -21.70
C ALA A 25 0.35 -28.94 -20.94
N PRO A 26 0.94 -27.75 -20.89
CA PRO A 26 2.23 -27.56 -20.24
C PRO A 26 2.13 -28.01 -18.79
N THR A 27 3.07 -28.83 -18.36
CA THR A 27 3.14 -29.26 -16.95
C THR A 27 3.46 -28.04 -16.10
N PRO A 28 2.65 -27.69 -15.09
CA PRO A 28 2.90 -26.54 -14.25
C PRO A 28 4.22 -26.72 -13.46
N GLN A 29 4.96 -25.64 -13.31
CA GLN A 29 6.06 -25.57 -12.35
C GLN A 29 5.47 -25.66 -10.93
N ARG A 30 5.90 -26.63 -10.14
CA ARG A 30 5.41 -26.81 -8.76
C ARG A 30 6.46 -26.42 -7.74
N ILE A 31 6.03 -25.68 -6.72
CA ILE A 31 6.85 -25.26 -5.60
C ILE A 31 6.16 -25.61 -4.28
N GLU A 32 6.90 -26.23 -3.38
CA GLU A 32 6.46 -26.47 -2.00
C GLU A 32 7.07 -25.42 -1.07
N ALA A 33 6.23 -24.75 -0.30
CA ALA A 33 6.61 -23.68 0.63
C ALA A 33 6.10 -23.95 2.05
N ASP A 34 6.75 -23.39 3.04
CA ASP A 34 6.19 -23.27 4.39
C ASP A 34 5.28 -22.05 4.45
N LEU A 35 5.69 -20.95 3.82
CA LEU A 35 4.95 -19.72 3.70
C LEU A 35 4.96 -19.22 2.26
N LEU A 36 3.77 -18.97 1.71
CA LEU A 36 3.58 -18.23 0.47
C LEU A 36 3.17 -16.79 0.80
N VAL A 37 3.85 -15.82 0.20
CA VAL A 37 3.46 -14.40 0.21
C VAL A 37 3.14 -13.99 -1.21
N VAL A 38 1.95 -13.44 -1.44
CA VAL A 38 1.50 -13.00 -2.77
C VAL A 38 1.46 -11.47 -2.82
N GLY A 39 2.18 -10.89 -3.78
CA GLY A 39 2.34 -9.46 -3.99
C GLY A 39 3.79 -9.06 -4.18
N GLY A 40 4.04 -7.87 -4.75
CA GLY A 40 5.38 -7.29 -4.94
C GLY A 40 5.55 -5.93 -4.27
N ASN A 41 4.52 -5.47 -3.54
CA ASN A 41 4.52 -4.19 -2.86
C ASN A 41 5.33 -4.24 -1.54
N GLU A 42 5.47 -3.10 -0.89
CA GLU A 42 6.22 -2.92 0.34
C GLU A 42 5.76 -3.83 1.48
N SER A 43 4.48 -4.12 1.56
CA SER A 43 3.92 -5.03 2.56
C SER A 43 4.32 -6.48 2.31
N ALA A 44 4.25 -6.92 1.05
CA ALA A 44 4.63 -8.27 0.64
C ALA A 44 6.12 -8.52 0.87
N VAL A 45 6.97 -7.56 0.50
CA VAL A 45 8.42 -7.65 0.73
C VAL A 45 8.72 -7.68 2.23
N ALA A 46 8.10 -6.81 3.02
CA ALA A 46 8.27 -6.80 4.47
C ALA A 46 7.85 -8.12 5.11
N ALA A 47 6.74 -8.72 4.64
CA ALA A 47 6.29 -10.02 5.13
C ALA A 47 7.29 -11.13 4.79
N ALA A 48 7.75 -11.20 3.54
CA ALA A 48 8.68 -12.25 3.11
C ALA A 48 10.04 -12.17 3.84
N VAL A 49 10.59 -10.96 3.98
CA VAL A 49 11.84 -10.71 4.68
C VAL A 49 11.71 -11.02 6.18
N GLN A 50 10.64 -10.58 6.83
CA GLN A 50 10.40 -10.84 8.25
C GLN A 50 10.30 -12.35 8.53
N ALA A 51 9.53 -13.09 7.73
CA ALA A 51 9.39 -14.53 7.89
C ALA A 51 10.74 -15.25 7.75
N ALA A 52 11.55 -14.88 6.74
CA ALA A 52 12.86 -15.45 6.52
C ALA A 52 13.85 -15.12 7.66
N ARG A 53 13.83 -13.88 8.18
CA ARG A 53 14.62 -13.45 9.34
C ARG A 53 14.24 -14.20 10.62
N LEU A 54 12.96 -14.50 10.81
CA LEU A 54 12.47 -15.31 11.94
C LEU A 54 12.76 -16.81 11.79
N GLY A 55 13.33 -17.24 10.66
CA GLY A 55 13.80 -18.61 10.44
C GLY A 55 12.80 -19.54 9.76
N VAL A 56 11.76 -19.03 9.10
CA VAL A 56 10.95 -19.84 8.18
C VAL A 56 11.85 -20.34 7.05
N LYS A 57 11.86 -21.66 6.83
CA LYS A 57 12.87 -22.29 5.96
C LYS A 57 12.59 -22.07 4.48
N ARG A 58 11.33 -22.13 4.06
CA ARG A 58 10.90 -22.05 2.66
C ARG A 58 9.84 -20.97 2.51
N VAL A 59 10.28 -19.71 2.35
CA VAL A 59 9.42 -18.59 2.02
C VAL A 59 9.41 -18.40 0.51
N VAL A 60 8.24 -18.31 -0.10
CA VAL A 60 8.07 -17.99 -1.52
C VAL A 60 7.31 -16.69 -1.64
N LEU A 61 7.92 -15.70 -2.28
CA LEU A 61 7.28 -14.44 -2.66
C LEU A 61 6.91 -14.49 -4.14
N VAL A 62 5.64 -14.29 -4.46
CA VAL A 62 5.15 -14.27 -5.85
C VAL A 62 4.63 -12.88 -6.18
N SER A 63 5.30 -12.20 -7.12
CA SER A 63 4.96 -10.86 -7.61
C SER A 63 4.42 -10.92 -9.04
N ASP A 64 3.44 -10.07 -9.35
CA ASP A 64 2.89 -9.91 -10.70
C ASP A 64 3.78 -9.08 -11.63
N ILE A 65 4.75 -8.33 -11.08
CA ILE A 65 5.71 -7.49 -11.82
C ILE A 65 7.15 -7.75 -11.36
N ALA A 66 8.11 -7.18 -12.10
CA ALA A 66 9.53 -7.31 -11.78
C ALA A 66 9.98 -6.42 -10.63
N MET A 67 9.49 -5.19 -10.56
CA MET A 67 9.92 -4.16 -9.61
C MET A 67 9.27 -4.36 -8.24
N LEU A 68 10.07 -4.57 -7.20
CA LEU A 68 9.59 -4.70 -5.83
C LEU A 68 9.49 -3.33 -5.12
N GLY A 69 8.59 -3.23 -4.12
CA GLY A 69 8.50 -2.06 -3.23
C GLY A 69 7.25 -1.20 -3.39
N GLY A 70 6.32 -1.57 -4.27
CA GLY A 70 4.97 -0.97 -4.38
C GLY A 70 4.97 0.54 -4.52
N GLN A 71 4.39 1.23 -3.53
CA GLN A 71 4.27 2.69 -3.53
C GLN A 71 5.62 3.38 -3.67
N PHE A 72 6.65 2.91 -2.99
CA PHE A 72 8.01 3.50 -3.08
C PHE A 72 8.60 3.44 -4.50
N SER A 73 8.21 2.46 -5.29
CA SER A 73 8.85 2.13 -6.57
C SER A 73 7.84 1.98 -7.71
N ALA A 74 7.22 0.82 -7.84
CA ALA A 74 6.39 0.39 -8.96
C ALA A 74 5.12 1.22 -9.19
N GLU A 75 4.61 1.91 -8.17
CA GLU A 75 3.46 2.82 -8.26
C GLU A 75 3.89 4.29 -8.47
N GLY A 76 5.20 4.59 -8.42
CA GLY A 76 5.77 5.91 -8.68
C GLY A 76 5.50 6.96 -7.59
N VAL A 77 5.16 6.57 -6.36
CA VAL A 77 4.88 7.49 -5.25
C VAL A 77 6.12 7.67 -4.39
N GLY A 78 7.09 8.40 -4.91
CA GLY A 78 8.38 8.60 -4.25
C GLY A 78 8.38 9.57 -3.06
N ASN A 79 7.24 10.15 -2.69
CA ASN A 79 7.08 10.93 -1.45
C ASN A 79 6.42 10.07 -0.38
N VAL A 80 7.06 9.97 0.77
CA VAL A 80 6.58 9.17 1.89
C VAL A 80 5.75 10.05 2.84
N ASP A 81 4.44 9.87 2.81
CA ASP A 81 3.52 10.58 3.69
C ASP A 81 3.61 9.98 5.12
N GLU A 82 4.33 10.68 6.02
CA GLU A 82 4.61 10.22 7.39
C GLU A 82 4.36 11.30 8.45
N TRP A 83 3.64 12.36 8.08
CA TRP A 83 3.45 13.48 8.98
C TRP A 83 2.30 13.24 9.98
N THR A 84 2.43 13.88 11.12
CA THR A 84 1.42 14.02 12.18
C THR A 84 1.46 15.45 12.70
N THR A 85 0.55 15.82 13.59
CA THR A 85 0.56 17.09 14.31
C THR A 85 0.78 16.84 15.79
N VAL A 86 1.67 17.61 16.40
CA VAL A 86 1.93 17.59 17.85
C VAL A 86 2.14 19.04 18.32
N ASN A 87 1.38 19.48 19.30
CA ASN A 87 1.42 20.84 19.83
C ASN A 87 1.23 21.91 18.73
N GLY A 88 0.29 21.70 17.82
CA GLY A 88 0.00 22.59 16.70
C GLY A 88 1.04 22.56 15.57
N LYS A 89 2.09 21.75 15.69
CA LYS A 89 3.19 21.69 14.72
C LYS A 89 3.14 20.41 13.91
N ARG A 90 3.31 20.53 12.61
CA ARG A 90 3.51 19.38 11.72
C ARG A 90 4.85 18.74 12.02
N THR A 91 4.86 17.45 12.30
CA THR A 91 6.06 16.66 12.61
C THR A 91 5.95 15.27 11.99
N ARG A 92 7.03 14.49 12.06
CA ARG A 92 7.01 13.09 11.62
C ARG A 92 6.30 12.20 12.64
N PHE A 93 5.54 11.23 12.15
CA PHE A 93 5.12 10.12 12.99
C PHE A 93 6.36 9.24 13.32
N PRO A 94 6.47 8.69 14.53
CA PRO A 94 7.61 7.88 14.93
C PRO A 94 7.81 6.68 14.01
N ARG A 95 8.99 6.55 13.43
CA ARG A 95 9.37 5.44 12.58
C ARG A 95 9.80 4.24 13.43
N SER A 96 9.45 3.04 13.00
CA SER A 96 9.82 1.80 13.69
C SER A 96 9.88 0.61 12.72
N GLY A 97 10.32 -0.52 13.21
CA GLY A 97 10.38 -1.75 12.44
C GLY A 97 11.13 -1.60 11.12
N MET A 98 10.74 -2.39 10.15
CA MET A 98 11.38 -2.41 8.83
C MET A 98 11.19 -1.09 8.06
N PHE A 99 10.15 -0.32 8.36
CA PHE A 99 10.00 1.01 7.77
C PHE A 99 11.14 1.96 8.17
N LEU A 100 11.58 1.92 9.43
CA LEU A 100 12.74 2.72 9.87
C LEU A 100 14.03 2.29 9.15
N GLU A 101 14.20 0.97 8.91
CA GLU A 101 15.34 0.45 8.15
C GLU A 101 15.35 0.99 6.71
N ILE A 102 14.22 0.96 6.01
CA ILE A 102 14.06 1.50 4.66
C ILE A 102 14.24 3.02 4.63
N ALA A 103 13.65 3.74 5.59
CA ALA A 103 13.80 5.19 5.67
C ALA A 103 15.27 5.61 5.80
N ARG A 104 16.04 4.92 6.64
CA ARG A 104 17.50 5.14 6.78
C ARG A 104 18.27 4.83 5.49
N ALA A 105 17.90 3.77 4.79
CA ALA A 105 18.51 3.42 3.51
C ALA A 105 18.22 4.48 2.44
N ILE A 106 17.02 5.03 2.42
CA ILE A 106 16.63 6.15 1.53
C ILE A 106 17.43 7.39 1.88
N GLU A 107 17.50 7.79 3.15
CA GLU A 107 18.27 8.96 3.61
C GLU A 107 19.76 8.83 3.25
N ALA A 108 20.35 7.66 3.47
CA ALA A 108 21.74 7.38 3.09
C ALA A 108 21.95 7.45 1.56
N THR A 109 21.00 6.95 0.79
CA THR A 109 21.02 7.02 -0.68
C THR A 109 20.94 8.47 -1.15
N ASN A 110 20.05 9.27 -0.58
CA ASN A 110 19.93 10.69 -0.90
C ASN A 110 21.22 11.47 -0.55
N VAL A 111 21.83 11.18 0.61
CA VAL A 111 23.13 11.79 0.96
C VAL A 111 24.19 11.43 -0.08
N ARG A 112 24.27 10.19 -0.52
CA ARG A 112 25.21 9.74 -1.55
C ARG A 112 24.98 10.43 -2.90
N LEU A 113 23.72 10.62 -3.31
CA LEU A 113 23.37 11.16 -4.63
C LEU A 113 23.33 12.70 -4.68
N TYR A 114 22.91 13.34 -3.60
CA TYR A 114 22.55 14.75 -3.54
C TYR A 114 23.26 15.53 -2.42
N GLY A 115 24.05 14.86 -1.59
CA GLY A 115 24.73 15.46 -0.43
C GLY A 115 23.79 15.79 0.74
N LYS A 116 22.51 15.40 0.67
CA LYS A 116 21.47 15.70 1.67
C LYS A 116 20.49 14.54 1.82
N ALA A 117 20.03 14.29 3.06
CA ALA A 117 19.03 13.25 3.34
C ALA A 117 17.66 13.61 2.77
N GLU A 118 17.33 14.89 2.67
CA GLU A 118 16.03 15.43 2.26
C GLU A 118 16.22 16.44 1.09
N PRO A 119 16.39 15.94 -0.15
CA PRO A 119 16.75 16.80 -1.29
C PRO A 119 15.55 17.50 -1.94
N ALA A 120 14.31 17.25 -1.50
CA ALA A 120 13.14 17.59 -2.31
C ALA A 120 12.50 18.93 -2.04
N ASN A 121 12.54 19.46 -0.81
CA ASN A 121 11.71 20.60 -0.41
C ASN A 121 10.25 20.44 -0.91
N SER A 122 9.65 19.25 -0.71
CA SER A 122 8.31 18.91 -1.16
C SER A 122 7.26 19.36 -0.15
N PHE A 123 6.08 19.79 -0.63
CA PHE A 123 4.97 20.10 0.26
C PHE A 123 4.48 18.88 1.05
N CYS A 124 4.40 17.69 0.42
CA CYS A 124 3.79 16.52 1.03
C CYS A 124 4.70 15.79 2.00
N ALA A 125 6.01 15.72 1.76
CA ALA A 125 6.87 14.82 2.51
C ALA A 125 8.29 15.37 2.71
N TRP A 126 8.91 15.00 3.83
CA TRP A 126 10.35 15.17 4.05
C TRP A 126 11.15 14.07 3.38
N LEU A 127 10.73 12.80 3.61
CA LEU A 127 11.38 11.64 3.03
C LEU A 127 10.90 11.44 1.60
N THR A 128 11.84 11.52 0.66
CA THR A 128 11.58 11.32 -0.77
C THR A 128 12.60 10.39 -1.37
N VAL A 129 12.22 9.65 -2.39
CA VAL A 129 13.10 8.72 -3.10
C VAL A 129 12.69 8.62 -4.56
N GLU A 130 13.67 8.52 -5.45
CA GLU A 130 13.39 8.19 -6.85
C GLU A 130 13.00 6.71 -6.96
N PRO A 131 11.97 6.37 -7.76
CA PRO A 131 11.44 5.00 -7.81
C PRO A 131 12.46 3.92 -8.13
N ARG A 132 13.43 4.19 -9.02
CA ARG A 132 14.53 3.26 -9.34
C ARG A 132 15.43 3.00 -8.13
N GLU A 133 15.78 4.03 -7.37
CA GLU A 133 16.59 3.89 -6.16
C GLU A 133 15.82 3.16 -5.07
N ALA A 134 14.52 3.42 -4.94
CA ALA A 134 13.67 2.65 -4.04
C ALA A 134 13.67 1.17 -4.42
N ALA A 135 13.47 0.83 -5.69
CA ALA A 135 13.51 -0.55 -6.15
C ALA A 135 14.86 -1.22 -5.81
N ARG A 136 15.98 -0.52 -6.02
CA ARG A 136 17.32 -1.00 -5.64
C ARG A 136 17.42 -1.28 -4.14
N ILE A 137 16.91 -0.39 -3.29
CA ILE A 137 16.89 -0.57 -1.83
C ILE A 137 16.08 -1.82 -1.45
N PHE A 138 14.92 -2.06 -2.09
CA PHE A 138 14.13 -3.26 -1.84
C PHE A 138 14.81 -4.54 -2.32
N GLU A 139 15.56 -4.50 -3.44
CA GLU A 139 16.40 -5.63 -3.88
C GLU A 139 17.52 -5.93 -2.87
N GLU A 140 18.16 -4.89 -2.33
CA GLU A 140 19.18 -5.03 -1.28
C GLU A 140 18.60 -5.61 0.01
N LEU A 141 17.37 -5.24 0.37
CA LEU A 141 16.67 -5.76 1.54
C LEU A 141 16.40 -7.27 1.45
N VAL A 142 16.00 -7.76 0.26
CA VAL A 142 15.70 -9.19 0.05
C VAL A 142 16.94 -10.04 -0.20
N ALA A 143 18.02 -9.46 -0.73
CA ALA A 143 19.21 -10.18 -1.19
C ALA A 143 19.83 -11.13 -0.14
N PRO A 144 20.00 -10.77 1.14
CA PRO A 144 20.55 -11.71 2.15
C PRO A 144 19.67 -12.93 2.36
N GLN A 145 18.35 -12.80 2.26
CA GLN A 145 17.41 -13.89 2.47
C GLN A 145 17.34 -14.82 1.25
N VAL A 146 17.49 -14.26 0.05
CA VAL A 146 17.63 -15.02 -1.19
C VAL A 146 18.96 -15.77 -1.21
N ALA A 147 20.06 -15.10 -0.86
CA ALA A 147 21.39 -15.73 -0.79
C ALA A 147 21.46 -16.88 0.24
N SER A 148 20.71 -16.77 1.34
CA SER A 148 20.61 -17.84 2.34
C SER A 148 19.74 -19.03 1.92
N GLY A 149 19.04 -18.94 0.78
CA GLY A 149 18.10 -19.94 0.30
C GLY A 149 16.77 -20.00 1.07
N ARG A 150 16.53 -19.09 2.03
CA ARG A 150 15.28 -19.05 2.80
C ARG A 150 14.14 -18.35 2.06
N LEU A 151 14.46 -17.43 1.15
CA LEU A 151 13.51 -16.70 0.33
C LEU A 151 13.74 -17.04 -1.14
N ARG A 152 12.67 -17.47 -1.80
CA ARG A 152 12.58 -17.59 -3.26
C ARG A 152 11.61 -16.53 -3.78
N ILE A 153 11.97 -15.83 -4.86
CA ILE A 153 11.14 -14.79 -5.47
C ILE A 153 10.77 -15.23 -6.89
N GLU A 154 9.48 -15.30 -7.16
CA GLU A 154 8.90 -15.55 -8.48
C GLU A 154 8.23 -14.29 -8.98
N ARG A 155 8.58 -13.82 -10.19
CA ARG A 155 8.12 -12.54 -10.74
C ARG A 155 7.34 -12.73 -12.02
N GLY A 156 6.39 -11.84 -12.28
CA GLY A 156 5.55 -11.87 -13.47
C GLY A 156 4.45 -12.93 -13.40
N TRP A 157 3.84 -13.14 -12.22
CA TRP A 157 2.82 -14.14 -12.00
C TRP A 157 1.59 -13.56 -11.30
N GLU A 158 0.42 -13.75 -11.89
CA GLU A 158 -0.88 -13.34 -11.35
C GLU A 158 -1.64 -14.56 -10.83
N PRO A 159 -2.27 -14.51 -9.62
CA PRO A 159 -3.04 -15.61 -9.08
C PRO A 159 -4.31 -15.86 -9.90
N THR A 160 -4.59 -17.13 -10.20
CA THR A 160 -5.75 -17.54 -11.01
C THR A 160 -6.70 -18.49 -10.29
N LYS A 161 -6.17 -19.27 -9.35
CA LYS A 161 -6.95 -20.26 -8.62
C LYS A 161 -6.36 -20.51 -7.23
N VAL A 162 -7.22 -20.77 -6.26
CA VAL A 162 -6.82 -21.21 -4.92
C VAL A 162 -7.28 -22.66 -4.72
N GLU A 163 -6.36 -23.50 -4.24
CA GLU A 163 -6.63 -24.87 -3.81
C GLU A 163 -6.97 -24.88 -2.32
N LEU A 164 -8.05 -25.54 -1.96
CA LEU A 164 -8.50 -25.69 -0.58
C LEU A 164 -8.34 -27.14 -0.11
N ALA A 165 -7.89 -27.33 1.12
CA ALA A 165 -7.96 -28.57 1.86
C ALA A 165 -8.95 -28.38 3.02
N GLY A 166 -10.21 -28.80 2.80
CA GLY A 166 -11.31 -28.45 3.69
C GLY A 166 -11.53 -26.92 3.71
N ASN A 167 -11.41 -26.31 4.88
CA ASN A 167 -11.54 -24.86 5.06
C ASN A 167 -10.20 -24.09 4.91
N ARG A 168 -9.08 -24.79 4.72
CA ARG A 168 -7.74 -24.20 4.70
C ARG A 168 -7.25 -23.94 3.28
N VAL A 169 -6.69 -22.75 3.03
CA VAL A 169 -5.90 -22.49 1.83
C VAL A 169 -4.67 -23.38 1.83
N ALA A 170 -4.53 -24.23 0.81
CA ALA A 170 -3.47 -25.21 0.68
C ALA A 170 -2.49 -24.92 -0.46
N GLY A 171 -2.92 -24.12 -1.44
CA GLY A 171 -2.09 -23.74 -2.57
C GLY A 171 -2.73 -22.65 -3.43
N VAL A 172 -1.93 -22.04 -4.27
CA VAL A 172 -2.33 -21.03 -5.24
C VAL A 172 -1.71 -21.36 -6.59
N SER A 173 -2.52 -21.30 -7.64
CA SER A 173 -2.07 -21.42 -9.02
C SER A 173 -2.00 -20.03 -9.65
N PHE A 174 -0.98 -19.83 -10.48
CA PHE A 174 -0.68 -18.55 -11.11
C PHE A 174 -0.50 -18.75 -12.63
N ALA A 175 -0.84 -17.72 -13.38
CA ALA A 175 -0.51 -17.58 -14.80
C ALA A 175 0.48 -16.42 -15.00
N ARG A 176 1.20 -16.43 -16.12
CA ARG A 176 2.08 -15.30 -16.46
C ARG A 176 1.30 -14.01 -16.57
N SER A 177 1.80 -12.97 -15.92
CA SER A 177 1.24 -11.62 -16.01
C SER A 177 1.47 -11.07 -17.42
N ALA A 178 0.40 -10.57 -18.06
CA ALA A 178 0.52 -9.94 -19.37
C ALA A 178 1.21 -8.56 -19.32
N GLY A 179 1.31 -7.95 -18.12
CA GLY A 179 2.08 -6.73 -17.89
C GLY A 179 3.59 -6.96 -17.74
N PHE A 180 4.03 -8.22 -17.72
CA PHE A 180 5.45 -8.56 -17.61
C PHE A 180 6.13 -8.45 -18.97
N SER A 181 6.86 -7.36 -19.19
CA SER A 181 7.57 -7.11 -20.47
C SER A 181 8.65 -8.16 -20.75
N PRO A 182 8.83 -8.61 -21.99
CA PRO A 182 9.95 -9.49 -22.39
C PRO A 182 11.35 -8.91 -22.07
N LEU A 183 11.48 -7.58 -22.01
CA LEU A 183 12.73 -6.90 -21.64
C LEU A 183 13.10 -7.09 -20.15
N GLN A 184 12.16 -7.54 -19.34
CA GLN A 184 12.34 -7.87 -17.91
C GLN A 184 12.55 -9.37 -17.69
N ARG A 185 12.58 -10.19 -18.76
CA ARG A 185 12.92 -11.61 -18.67
C ARG A 185 14.43 -11.77 -18.59
N ASP A 186 14.89 -12.58 -17.65
CA ASP A 186 16.27 -13.06 -17.67
C ASP A 186 16.55 -13.72 -19.04
N SER A 187 17.66 -13.36 -19.69
CA SER A 187 18.02 -13.81 -21.03
C SER A 187 18.16 -15.34 -21.18
N ARG A 188 18.06 -16.09 -20.09
CA ARG A 188 18.09 -17.56 -20.06
C ARG A 188 16.74 -18.25 -20.35
N GLU A 189 15.60 -17.56 -20.20
CA GLU A 189 14.27 -18.14 -20.44
C GLU A 189 13.71 -17.85 -21.85
N ALA A 190 14.33 -16.95 -22.62
CA ALA A 190 13.79 -16.49 -23.90
C ALA A 190 13.98 -17.47 -25.08
N ALA A 191 14.69 -18.56 -24.93
CA ALA A 191 15.11 -19.43 -26.06
C ALA A 191 14.24 -20.65 -26.35
N GLY A 192 12.99 -20.72 -25.86
CA GLY A 192 12.26 -21.98 -26.06
C GLY A 192 10.76 -22.05 -25.81
N SER A 193 9.96 -21.02 -26.07
CA SER A 193 8.51 -21.22 -25.89
C SER A 193 7.67 -20.63 -27.03
N GLY A 194 7.15 -21.52 -27.85
CA GLY A 194 5.84 -21.32 -28.50
C GLY A 194 4.77 -21.02 -27.42
N VAL A 195 3.66 -20.39 -27.83
CA VAL A 195 2.55 -19.82 -27.01
C VAL A 195 1.84 -20.89 -26.16
N ASN A 196 2.54 -21.53 -25.21
CA ASN A 196 1.93 -22.32 -24.16
C ASN A 196 2.09 -21.54 -22.86
N ALA A 197 0.96 -21.07 -22.30
CA ALA A 197 0.93 -20.31 -21.05
C ALA A 197 1.57 -21.12 -19.92
N ALA A 198 2.79 -20.74 -19.50
CA ALA A 198 3.42 -21.34 -18.35
C ALA A 198 2.54 -21.16 -17.12
N LEU A 199 2.38 -22.21 -16.33
CA LEU A 199 1.64 -22.20 -15.07
C LEU A 199 2.61 -22.42 -13.92
N LEU A 200 2.38 -21.70 -12.82
CA LEU A 200 3.08 -21.89 -11.56
C LEU A 200 2.07 -22.34 -10.49
N GLU A 201 2.36 -23.42 -9.79
CA GLU A 201 1.59 -23.88 -8.64
C GLU A 201 2.48 -23.81 -7.38
N VAL A 202 2.02 -23.08 -6.37
CA VAL A 202 2.71 -23.02 -5.06
C VAL A 202 1.79 -23.62 -4.01
N ARG A 203 2.23 -24.72 -3.40
CA ARG A 203 1.58 -25.30 -2.22
C ARG A 203 2.24 -24.78 -0.97
N ALA A 204 1.46 -24.35 0.00
CA ALA A 204 1.97 -23.76 1.22
C ALA A 204 1.18 -24.19 2.46
N ARG A 205 1.86 -24.23 3.61
CA ARG A 205 1.19 -24.43 4.90
C ARG A 205 0.38 -23.22 5.31
N LEU A 206 0.88 -22.03 5.03
CA LEU A 206 0.19 -20.73 5.21
C LEU A 206 0.43 -19.82 4.02
N THR A 207 -0.54 -18.96 3.75
CA THR A 207 -0.49 -17.93 2.69
C THR A 207 -0.80 -16.56 3.28
N ILE A 208 0.00 -15.56 2.91
CA ILE A 208 -0.27 -14.14 3.17
C ILE A 208 -0.68 -13.50 1.84
N ASP A 209 -1.90 -12.95 1.77
CA ASP A 209 -2.33 -12.13 0.65
C ASP A 209 -1.99 -10.66 0.90
N ALA A 210 -0.87 -10.24 0.36
CA ALA A 210 -0.40 -8.86 0.30
C ALA A 210 -0.46 -8.32 -1.14
N SER A 211 -1.24 -8.94 -2.03
CA SER A 211 -1.46 -8.43 -3.39
C SER A 211 -2.20 -7.08 -3.35
N ASP A 212 -2.11 -6.32 -4.42
CA ASP A 212 -2.72 -4.98 -4.44
C ASP A 212 -4.26 -5.02 -4.39
N TRP A 213 -4.86 -6.12 -4.85
CA TRP A 213 -6.30 -6.28 -5.02
C TRP A 213 -6.93 -7.35 -4.12
N GLY A 214 -6.14 -8.08 -3.32
CA GLY A 214 -6.64 -9.18 -2.50
C GLY A 214 -7.12 -10.38 -3.33
N ASP A 215 -6.46 -10.64 -4.45
CA ASP A 215 -6.94 -11.67 -5.39
C ASP A 215 -6.94 -13.08 -4.77
N VAL A 216 -6.01 -13.41 -3.85
CA VAL A 216 -6.02 -14.72 -3.17
C VAL A 216 -7.18 -14.81 -2.18
N ILE A 217 -7.45 -13.76 -1.41
CA ILE A 217 -8.61 -13.69 -0.52
C ILE A 217 -9.89 -13.94 -1.32
N ARG A 218 -10.07 -13.20 -2.42
CA ARG A 218 -11.23 -13.33 -3.31
C ARG A 218 -11.37 -14.74 -3.90
N LEU A 219 -10.30 -15.29 -4.45
CA LEU A 219 -10.28 -16.62 -5.08
C LEU A 219 -10.45 -17.75 -4.07
N SER A 220 -10.07 -17.55 -2.80
CA SER A 220 -10.25 -18.54 -1.74
C SER A 220 -11.70 -18.66 -1.26
N GLY A 221 -12.58 -17.73 -1.65
CA GLY A 221 -13.93 -17.64 -1.12
C GLY A 221 -14.00 -17.13 0.32
N ALA A 222 -12.93 -16.54 0.86
CA ALA A 222 -12.99 -15.82 2.12
C ALA A 222 -13.92 -14.60 1.97
N LYS A 223 -14.58 -14.20 3.04
CA LYS A 223 -15.46 -13.02 3.02
C LYS A 223 -14.65 -11.74 2.88
N TRP A 224 -15.14 -10.85 2.03
CA TRP A 224 -14.51 -9.55 1.76
C TRP A 224 -15.55 -8.51 1.33
N SER A 225 -15.16 -7.24 1.36
CA SER A 225 -15.94 -6.12 0.85
C SER A 225 -15.08 -5.17 0.02
N ALA A 226 -15.71 -4.38 -0.85
CA ALA A 226 -15.10 -3.32 -1.63
C ALA A 226 -16.13 -2.22 -1.91
N GLY A 227 -15.66 -1.01 -2.20
CA GLY A 227 -16.54 0.15 -2.29
C GLY A 227 -16.98 0.66 -0.91
N PRO A 228 -17.91 1.62 -0.84
CA PRO A 228 -18.31 2.23 0.43
C PRO A 228 -19.09 1.25 1.31
N ASP A 229 -18.95 1.42 2.63
CA ASP A 229 -19.83 0.77 3.61
C ASP A 229 -21.02 1.68 3.90
N ALA A 230 -22.22 1.13 3.99
CA ALA A 230 -23.38 1.89 4.45
C ALA A 230 -23.22 2.23 5.95
N LYS A 231 -23.70 3.40 6.35
CA LYS A 231 -23.65 3.85 7.75
C LYS A 231 -24.25 2.83 8.72
N ALA A 232 -25.31 2.15 8.32
CA ALA A 232 -25.96 1.11 9.12
C ALA A 232 -25.02 -0.06 9.46
N ARG A 233 -23.94 -0.29 8.68
CA ARG A 233 -23.02 -1.42 8.91
C ARG A 233 -22.13 -1.21 10.13
N PHE A 234 -21.56 -0.02 10.27
CA PHE A 234 -20.55 0.29 11.29
C PHE A 234 -20.89 1.51 12.14
N GLY A 235 -21.94 2.27 11.82
CA GLY A 235 -22.31 3.49 12.51
C GLY A 235 -21.35 4.66 12.29
N GLU A 236 -20.57 4.65 11.19
CA GLU A 236 -19.53 5.62 10.92
C GLU A 236 -20.12 6.98 10.51
N PRO A 237 -19.66 8.10 11.12
CA PRO A 237 -20.14 9.43 10.77
C PRO A 237 -19.92 9.83 9.33
N SER A 238 -18.82 9.37 8.72
CA SER A 238 -18.42 9.71 7.34
C SER A 238 -18.94 8.75 6.28
N ALA A 239 -19.56 7.62 6.69
CA ALA A 239 -20.13 6.66 5.76
C ALA A 239 -21.42 7.19 5.10
N PRO A 240 -21.72 6.79 3.84
CA PRO A 240 -22.99 7.15 3.20
C PRO A 240 -24.16 6.48 3.91
N GLU A 241 -25.30 7.16 3.98
CA GLU A 241 -26.51 6.62 4.60
C GLU A 241 -26.97 5.33 3.91
N GLN A 242 -26.86 5.27 2.58
CA GLN A 242 -27.27 4.14 1.77
C GLN A 242 -26.28 3.85 0.64
N ILE A 243 -26.15 2.58 0.28
CA ILE A 243 -25.47 2.12 -0.92
C ILE A 243 -26.48 2.09 -2.06
N THR A 244 -26.25 2.90 -3.07
CA THR A 244 -27.08 3.02 -4.27
C THR A 244 -26.32 2.50 -5.49
N GLU A 245 -27.03 2.33 -6.62
CA GLU A 245 -26.39 1.96 -7.89
C GLU A 245 -25.31 2.99 -8.28
N ALA A 246 -25.53 4.28 -7.96
CA ALA A 246 -24.62 5.35 -8.30
C ALA A 246 -23.31 5.37 -7.49
N ASN A 247 -23.33 4.90 -6.23
CA ASN A 247 -22.15 4.96 -5.36
C ASN A 247 -21.52 3.59 -5.03
N ARG A 248 -22.16 2.47 -5.34
CA ARG A 248 -21.70 1.11 -4.93
C ARG A 248 -20.29 0.74 -5.42
N ARG A 249 -19.80 1.39 -6.47
CA ARG A 249 -18.46 1.19 -7.03
C ARG A 249 -17.47 2.25 -6.60
N GLU A 250 -17.91 3.27 -5.88
CA GLU A 250 -17.01 4.33 -5.39
C GLU A 250 -15.93 3.72 -4.51
N MET A 251 -14.69 4.05 -4.83
CA MET A 251 -13.49 3.74 -4.06
C MET A 251 -12.58 4.96 -4.13
N ASN A 252 -11.55 5.00 -3.31
CA ASN A 252 -10.48 5.95 -3.54
C ASN A 252 -9.97 5.80 -4.98
N PRO A 253 -9.82 6.91 -5.74
CA PRO A 253 -9.45 6.86 -7.15
C PRO A 253 -8.06 6.26 -7.34
N LEU A 254 -7.83 5.73 -8.53
CA LEU A 254 -6.47 5.46 -9.00
C LEU A 254 -5.79 6.76 -9.40
N THR A 255 -4.46 6.80 -9.31
CA THR A 255 -3.66 7.82 -9.99
C THR A 255 -2.52 7.14 -10.71
N TRP A 256 -2.44 7.27 -12.03
CA TRP A 256 -1.24 6.83 -12.72
C TRP A 256 -0.18 7.92 -12.53
N CYS A 257 0.75 7.73 -11.58
CA CYS A 257 1.79 8.72 -11.32
C CYS A 257 2.64 8.93 -12.56
N VAL A 258 3.04 10.19 -12.79
CA VAL A 258 3.90 10.55 -13.93
C VAL A 258 5.17 11.16 -13.38
N VAL A 259 6.27 10.43 -13.45
CA VAL A 259 7.58 10.89 -12.96
C VAL A 259 8.30 11.62 -14.08
N VAL A 260 8.75 12.82 -13.81
CA VAL A 260 9.46 13.68 -14.77
C VAL A 260 10.76 14.20 -14.18
N ARG A 261 11.72 14.45 -15.06
CA ARG A 261 13.06 14.97 -14.73
C ARG A 261 13.38 16.19 -15.59
N GLY A 262 14.22 17.06 -15.05
CA GLY A 262 14.73 18.23 -15.76
C GLY A 262 15.51 17.84 -17.03
N THR A 263 15.40 18.67 -18.06
CA THR A 263 16.12 18.51 -19.32
C THR A 263 16.66 19.85 -19.82
N ALA A 264 17.79 19.85 -20.53
CA ALA A 264 18.39 21.07 -21.04
C ALA A 264 17.51 21.79 -22.05
N ASN A 265 16.81 21.05 -22.90
CA ASN A 265 15.95 21.54 -23.96
C ASN A 265 14.48 21.39 -23.61
N GLU A 266 13.60 22.13 -24.29
CA GLU A 266 12.17 21.90 -24.18
C GLU A 266 11.79 20.52 -24.73
N SER A 267 10.99 19.77 -23.97
CA SER A 267 10.49 18.44 -24.30
C SER A 267 9.01 18.38 -24.00
N ILE A 268 8.18 18.73 -24.98
CA ILE A 268 6.73 18.69 -24.84
C ILE A 268 6.24 17.32 -25.27
N LEU A 269 5.54 16.62 -24.36
CA LEU A 269 4.92 15.33 -24.69
C LEU A 269 3.97 15.50 -25.89
N PRO A 270 4.01 14.61 -26.91
CA PRO A 270 2.99 14.59 -27.95
C PRO A 270 1.58 14.48 -27.37
N GLU A 271 0.61 15.06 -28.06
CA GLU A 271 -0.77 15.01 -27.65
C GLU A 271 -1.26 13.56 -27.57
N PRO A 272 -1.69 13.07 -26.38
CA PRO A 272 -2.19 11.71 -26.25
C PRO A 272 -3.49 11.48 -27.01
N PRO A 273 -3.76 10.27 -27.52
CA PRO A 273 -5.02 9.96 -28.19
C PRO A 273 -6.24 10.25 -27.30
N GLY A 274 -7.21 10.99 -27.84
CA GLY A 274 -8.43 11.38 -27.13
C GLY A 274 -8.21 12.46 -26.06
N PHE A 275 -7.12 13.22 -26.17
CA PHE A 275 -6.88 14.40 -25.34
C PHE A 275 -7.98 15.42 -25.54
N ASP A 276 -8.44 16.00 -24.43
CA ASP A 276 -9.33 17.17 -24.41
C ASP A 276 -8.95 18.04 -23.19
N PRO A 277 -8.60 19.32 -23.41
CA PRO A 277 -8.18 20.21 -22.34
C PRO A 277 -9.27 20.44 -21.29
N ARG A 278 -10.54 20.24 -21.64
CA ARG A 278 -11.67 20.37 -20.69
C ARG A 278 -11.64 19.34 -19.57
N ARG A 279 -10.92 18.23 -19.73
CA ARG A 279 -10.68 17.24 -18.67
C ARG A 279 -9.92 17.82 -17.48
N TYR A 280 -9.19 18.92 -17.66
CA TYR A 280 -8.26 19.48 -16.66
C TYR A 280 -8.65 20.89 -16.21
N LEU A 281 -9.93 21.23 -16.29
CA LEU A 281 -10.44 22.57 -15.92
C LEU A 281 -10.36 22.90 -14.43
N GLY A 282 -9.81 22.04 -13.64
CA GLY A 282 -9.51 22.30 -12.25
C GLY A 282 -10.44 21.61 -11.27
N CYS A 283 -9.84 21.14 -10.21
CA CYS A 283 -10.54 20.60 -9.06
C CYS A 283 -9.88 21.11 -7.77
N SER A 284 -9.73 22.46 -7.67
CA SER A 284 -9.41 23.06 -6.39
C SER A 284 -10.57 22.83 -5.42
N ARG A 285 -10.31 22.89 -4.11
CA ARG A 285 -11.38 22.81 -3.12
C ARG A 285 -12.47 23.85 -3.31
N GLU A 286 -12.14 24.97 -3.95
CA GLU A 286 -13.06 26.09 -4.21
C GLU A 286 -13.90 25.89 -5.48
N THR A 287 -13.42 25.06 -6.41
CA THR A 287 -14.07 24.83 -7.71
C THR A 287 -14.73 23.45 -7.82
N ARG A 288 -15.03 22.80 -6.73
CA ARG A 288 -15.38 21.40 -6.57
C ARG A 288 -16.59 20.88 -7.33
N THR A 289 -17.45 21.75 -7.80
CA THR A 289 -18.74 21.34 -8.33
C THR A 289 -18.99 21.82 -9.75
N ASN A 290 -18.02 22.48 -10.38
CA ASN A 290 -18.27 23.12 -11.66
C ASN A 290 -17.27 22.63 -12.72
N PHE A 291 -17.76 21.86 -13.69
CA PHE A 291 -17.01 21.45 -14.87
C PHE A 291 -16.47 22.64 -15.67
N THR A 292 -17.14 23.75 -15.63
CA THR A 292 -16.77 25.01 -16.28
C THR A 292 -16.07 25.99 -15.35
N ALA A 293 -15.41 25.47 -14.30
CA ALA A 293 -14.82 26.30 -13.26
C ALA A 293 -14.04 27.49 -13.78
N THR A 294 -14.39 28.66 -13.27
CA THR A 294 -13.83 29.94 -13.68
C THR A 294 -12.41 30.21 -13.15
N GLY A 295 -11.85 29.32 -12.34
CA GLY A 295 -10.51 29.44 -11.76
C GLY A 295 -9.36 28.97 -12.66
N TRP A 296 -9.63 28.63 -13.90
CA TRP A 296 -8.64 28.22 -14.88
C TRP A 296 -7.67 29.36 -15.26
N PRO A 297 -6.33 29.17 -15.31
CA PRO A 297 -5.59 27.93 -15.05
C PRO A 297 -5.32 27.62 -13.56
N LYS A 298 -5.77 28.45 -12.63
CA LYS A 298 -5.53 28.26 -11.19
C LYS A 298 -5.98 26.88 -10.69
N GLY A 299 -7.11 26.41 -11.16
CA GLY A 299 -7.67 25.14 -10.76
C GLY A 299 -6.81 23.91 -11.13
N VAL A 300 -5.94 23.99 -12.13
CA VAL A 300 -5.04 22.90 -12.51
C VAL A 300 -3.63 23.08 -11.97
N LEU A 301 -3.14 24.31 -11.88
CA LEU A 301 -1.75 24.58 -11.45
C LEU A 301 -1.62 24.80 -9.94
N PHE A 302 -2.68 25.20 -9.27
CA PHE A 302 -2.66 25.57 -7.86
C PHE A 302 -3.81 24.93 -7.08
N MET A 303 -3.55 24.60 -5.84
CA MET A 303 -4.51 24.08 -4.89
C MET A 303 -4.52 24.96 -3.65
N ASN A 304 -5.69 25.51 -3.31
CA ASN A 304 -5.84 26.29 -2.09
C ASN A 304 -6.05 25.35 -0.92
N VAL A 305 -5.00 25.15 -0.11
CA VAL A 305 -5.05 24.34 1.11
C VAL A 305 -4.76 25.24 2.31
N PRO A 306 -5.27 24.93 3.49
CA PRO A 306 -4.91 25.67 4.71
C PRO A 306 -3.39 25.70 4.88
N ALA A 307 -2.84 26.86 5.22
CA ALA A 307 -1.45 26.96 5.63
C ALA A 307 -1.26 26.12 6.89
N PHE A 308 -0.15 25.39 6.97
CA PHE A 308 0.29 24.81 8.23
C PHE A 308 0.91 25.93 9.05
N ALA A 309 0.38 26.19 10.25
CA ALA A 309 0.74 27.35 11.07
C ALA A 309 2.23 27.37 11.47
N ASP A 310 2.85 26.21 11.52
CA ASP A 310 4.28 26.07 11.83
C ASP A 310 4.83 24.85 11.11
N THR A 311 5.47 25.07 9.98
CA THR A 311 6.19 24.01 9.29
C THR A 311 7.66 24.17 9.61
N THR A 312 8.19 23.27 10.43
CA THR A 312 9.63 23.01 10.51
C THR A 312 10.16 22.38 9.21
N HIS A 313 9.32 22.36 8.18
CA HIS A 313 9.67 21.82 6.88
C HIS A 313 10.84 22.62 6.28
N PRO A 314 11.89 21.97 5.73
CA PRO A 314 13.08 22.65 5.20
C PRO A 314 12.78 23.72 4.15
N ALA A 315 11.70 23.57 3.40
CA ALA A 315 11.26 24.55 2.41
C ALA A 315 10.54 25.77 3.02
N GLY A 316 10.46 25.85 4.36
CA GLY A 316 9.77 26.95 5.04
C GLY A 316 8.25 26.82 5.07
N PRO A 317 7.55 27.83 5.63
CA PRO A 317 6.10 27.80 5.71
C PRO A 317 5.47 27.86 4.32
N TYR A 318 4.65 26.88 3.99
CA TYR A 318 3.86 26.91 2.77
C TYR A 318 2.66 27.81 2.95
N SER A 319 2.67 28.94 2.24
CA SER A 319 1.47 29.73 2.09
C SER A 319 0.62 29.21 0.93
N PRO A 320 -0.72 29.12 1.04
CA PRO A 320 -1.55 28.87 -0.11
C PRO A 320 -1.37 29.93 -1.19
N PRO A 321 -1.52 29.56 -2.46
CA PRO A 321 -1.85 28.25 -3.01
C PRO A 321 -0.63 27.34 -3.19
N VAL A 322 -0.81 26.05 -2.91
CA VAL A 322 0.20 25.02 -3.23
C VAL A 322 0.17 24.77 -4.73
N ASN A 323 1.31 24.81 -5.38
CA ASN A 323 1.40 24.57 -6.82
C ASN A 323 1.80 23.14 -7.15
N ILE A 324 1.41 22.67 -8.33
CA ILE A 324 1.66 21.31 -8.81
C ILE A 324 3.15 20.98 -8.90
N TYR A 325 4.03 21.96 -9.12
CA TYR A 325 5.48 21.76 -9.25
C TYR A 325 6.13 21.39 -7.92
N THR A 326 5.70 21.96 -6.81
CA THR A 326 6.28 21.77 -5.48
C THR A 326 5.51 20.75 -4.63
N HIS A 327 4.32 20.36 -5.07
CA HIS A 327 3.45 19.48 -4.29
C HIS A 327 4.11 18.12 -3.99
N ARG A 328 4.65 17.46 -5.01
CA ARG A 328 5.28 16.14 -4.91
C ARG A 328 6.64 16.13 -5.64
N ARG A 329 7.56 16.98 -5.19
CA ARG A 329 8.91 17.03 -5.71
C ARG A 329 9.78 15.94 -5.09
N LEU A 330 10.64 15.31 -5.87
CA LEU A 330 11.61 14.30 -5.44
C LEU A 330 12.98 14.89 -5.17
N VAL A 331 13.41 15.82 -6.02
CA VAL A 331 14.69 16.55 -5.89
C VAL A 331 14.48 18.01 -6.29
N ASP A 332 14.90 18.94 -5.44
CA ASP A 332 14.93 20.38 -5.69
C ASP A 332 16.32 20.80 -6.15
N ALA A 333 16.58 20.69 -7.44
CA ALA A 333 17.87 21.02 -7.99
C ALA A 333 18.22 22.51 -7.82
N VAL A 334 17.23 23.39 -7.96
CA VAL A 334 17.45 24.86 -7.86
C VAL A 334 17.90 25.24 -6.47
N HIS A 335 17.17 24.84 -5.44
CA HIS A 335 17.50 25.18 -4.05
C HIS A 335 18.84 24.57 -3.61
N HIS A 336 19.14 23.37 -4.07
CA HIS A 336 20.36 22.66 -3.72
C HIS A 336 21.55 22.93 -4.66
N GLN A 337 21.39 23.87 -5.61
CA GLN A 337 22.42 24.26 -6.57
C GLN A 337 22.97 23.06 -7.38
N LEU A 338 22.09 22.13 -7.73
CA LEU A 338 22.38 20.99 -8.57
C LEU A 338 22.09 21.34 -10.05
N PRO A 339 22.68 20.62 -11.02
CA PRO A 339 22.30 20.75 -12.42
C PRO A 339 20.78 20.53 -12.62
N HIS A 340 20.16 21.26 -13.53
CA HIS A 340 18.71 21.16 -13.79
C HIS A 340 18.26 19.74 -14.15
N GLU A 341 19.11 18.96 -14.77
CA GLU A 341 18.87 17.55 -15.08
C GLU A 341 18.70 16.66 -13.84
N ARG A 342 19.00 17.18 -12.64
CA ARG A 342 18.72 16.53 -11.36
C ARG A 342 17.38 16.93 -10.75
N GLU A 343 16.71 17.96 -11.29
CA GLU A 343 15.33 18.28 -10.88
C GLU A 343 14.42 17.09 -11.16
N ALA A 344 13.68 16.65 -10.17
CA ALA A 344 12.77 15.53 -10.32
C ALA A 344 11.50 15.74 -9.50
N LEU A 345 10.37 15.46 -10.12
CA LEU A 345 9.05 15.49 -9.47
C LEU A 345 8.13 14.45 -10.10
N PHE A 346 7.04 14.15 -9.41
CA PHE A 346 5.98 13.35 -9.99
C PHE A 346 4.62 13.99 -9.82
N PHE A 347 3.77 13.75 -10.78
CA PHE A 347 2.37 14.15 -10.71
C PHE A 347 1.57 13.08 -9.99
N ASN A 348 0.96 13.49 -8.90
CA ASN A 348 -0.10 12.84 -8.16
C ASN A 348 -0.99 13.98 -7.68
N TRP A 349 -1.79 14.52 -8.60
CA TRP A 349 -2.48 15.79 -8.49
C TRP A 349 -3.98 15.59 -8.62
N PRO A 350 -4.83 16.35 -7.92
CA PRO A 350 -6.27 16.10 -7.91
C PRO A 350 -6.96 15.95 -9.28
N PRO A 351 -6.68 16.75 -10.31
CA PRO A 351 -7.24 16.53 -11.65
C PRO A 351 -6.82 15.22 -12.32
N GLN A 352 -5.76 14.58 -11.83
CA GLN A 352 -5.21 13.33 -12.34
C GLN A 352 -5.88 12.10 -11.72
N ASP A 353 -6.52 12.26 -10.57
CA ASP A 353 -7.27 11.18 -9.93
C ASP A 353 -8.29 10.60 -10.91
N TYR A 354 -8.24 9.30 -11.12
CA TYR A 354 -9.09 8.56 -12.04
C TYR A 354 -10.28 7.95 -11.29
N PRO A 355 -11.50 8.54 -11.39
CA PRO A 355 -12.66 8.07 -10.65
C PRO A 355 -13.08 6.66 -11.03
N LEU A 356 -13.57 5.89 -10.05
CA LEU A 356 -13.98 4.49 -10.19
C LEU A 356 -15.50 4.29 -10.13
N ASP A 357 -16.27 5.36 -10.14
CA ASP A 357 -17.74 5.37 -10.03
C ASP A 357 -18.44 4.91 -11.31
N VAL A 358 -18.20 5.58 -12.42
CA VAL A 358 -18.82 5.31 -13.72
C VAL A 358 -17.72 5.30 -14.79
N TRP A 359 -17.73 4.28 -15.66
CA TRP A 359 -16.74 4.20 -16.75
C TRP A 359 -17.13 5.09 -17.94
N PRO A 360 -16.15 5.69 -18.65
CA PRO A 360 -16.39 6.24 -19.97
C PRO A 360 -16.95 5.14 -20.90
N LYS A 361 -17.82 5.53 -21.84
CA LYS A 361 -18.50 4.58 -22.72
C LYS A 361 -17.53 3.59 -23.39
N ALA A 362 -16.42 4.06 -23.92
CA ALA A 362 -15.42 3.20 -24.56
C ALA A 362 -14.82 2.16 -23.61
N VAL A 363 -14.60 2.51 -22.35
CA VAL A 363 -14.10 1.58 -21.31
C VAL A 363 -15.19 0.58 -20.92
N ALA A 364 -16.42 1.05 -20.73
CA ALA A 364 -17.57 0.18 -20.42
C ALA A 364 -17.81 -0.84 -21.51
N ASP A 365 -17.87 -0.40 -22.78
CA ASP A 365 -18.06 -1.27 -23.95
C ASP A 365 -16.94 -2.33 -24.06
N ALA A 366 -15.67 -1.91 -23.83
CA ALA A 366 -14.54 -2.83 -23.87
C ALA A 366 -14.56 -3.85 -22.72
N LEU A 367 -15.00 -3.45 -21.52
CA LEU A 367 -15.20 -4.38 -20.40
C LEU A 367 -16.33 -5.39 -20.71
N ASP A 368 -17.49 -4.91 -21.19
CA ASP A 368 -18.63 -5.75 -21.48
C ASP A 368 -18.41 -6.68 -22.68
N ALA A 369 -17.49 -6.33 -23.58
CA ALA A 369 -17.02 -7.22 -24.65
C ALA A 369 -16.22 -8.42 -24.11
N THR A 370 -15.58 -8.31 -22.94
CA THR A 370 -14.88 -9.45 -22.32
C THR A 370 -15.83 -10.37 -21.57
N GLU A 371 -16.85 -9.80 -20.95
CA GLU A 371 -17.86 -10.50 -20.16
C GLU A 371 -19.09 -9.60 -20.00
N PRO A 372 -20.30 -10.03 -20.40
CA PRO A 372 -21.50 -9.24 -20.24
C PRO A 372 -21.69 -8.76 -18.78
N GLY A 373 -21.81 -7.45 -18.57
CA GLY A 373 -21.96 -6.83 -17.26
C GLY A 373 -20.65 -6.59 -16.48
N ALA A 374 -19.49 -6.82 -17.08
CA ALA A 374 -18.19 -6.52 -16.44
C ALA A 374 -18.07 -5.04 -16.08
N SER A 375 -18.61 -4.13 -16.88
CA SER A 375 -18.66 -2.69 -16.60
C SER A 375 -19.42 -2.30 -15.32
N LYS A 376 -20.26 -3.20 -14.80
CA LYS A 376 -21.02 -2.99 -13.56
C LYS A 376 -20.29 -3.49 -12.31
N LYS A 377 -19.17 -4.20 -12.47
CA LYS A 377 -18.37 -4.72 -11.36
C LYS A 377 -17.55 -3.64 -10.73
N ASN A 378 -17.27 -3.76 -9.42
CA ASN A 378 -16.23 -3.00 -8.75
C ASN A 378 -14.85 -3.41 -9.31
N LEU A 379 -13.90 -2.48 -9.35
CA LEU A 379 -12.54 -2.72 -9.90
C LEU A 379 -11.84 -3.93 -9.26
N VAL A 380 -12.06 -4.16 -7.96
CA VAL A 380 -11.52 -5.32 -7.24
C VAL A 380 -12.05 -6.64 -7.78
N ALA A 381 -13.31 -6.67 -8.20
CA ALA A 381 -13.97 -7.87 -8.74
C ALA A 381 -13.61 -8.17 -10.20
N LEU A 382 -12.97 -7.23 -10.90
CA LEU A 382 -12.49 -7.43 -12.26
C LEU A 382 -11.30 -8.39 -12.29
N THR A 383 -11.19 -9.13 -13.39
CA THR A 383 -9.98 -9.93 -13.66
C THR A 383 -8.79 -9.03 -13.96
N PRO A 384 -7.55 -9.52 -13.83
CA PRO A 384 -6.37 -8.74 -14.21
C PRO A 384 -6.44 -8.21 -15.66
N ALA A 385 -6.97 -9.00 -16.60
CA ALA A 385 -7.14 -8.57 -17.99
C ALA A 385 -8.15 -7.42 -18.12
N GLN A 386 -9.26 -7.48 -17.40
CA GLN A 386 -10.27 -6.42 -17.38
C GLN A 386 -9.73 -5.14 -16.71
N ARG A 387 -8.97 -5.26 -15.61
CA ARG A 387 -8.32 -4.10 -14.97
C ARG A 387 -7.38 -3.37 -15.93
N ARG A 388 -6.66 -4.09 -16.79
CA ARG A 388 -5.77 -3.47 -17.80
C ARG A 388 -6.52 -2.55 -18.77
N ILE A 389 -7.76 -2.87 -19.14
CA ILE A 389 -8.60 -1.98 -19.97
C ILE A 389 -8.79 -0.62 -19.28
N VAL A 390 -9.10 -0.65 -17.97
CA VAL A 390 -9.24 0.55 -17.15
C VAL A 390 -7.91 1.30 -17.01
N PHE A 391 -6.82 0.57 -16.81
CA PHE A 391 -5.48 1.13 -16.61
C PHE A 391 -4.97 1.88 -17.84
N GLU A 392 -5.24 1.39 -19.05
CA GLU A 392 -4.84 2.07 -20.28
C GLU A 392 -5.56 3.41 -20.45
N ASP A 393 -6.81 3.54 -20.00
CA ASP A 393 -7.50 4.83 -20.02
C ASP A 393 -6.97 5.78 -18.93
N ALA A 394 -6.64 5.25 -17.74
CA ALA A 394 -6.02 6.01 -16.65
C ALA A 394 -4.62 6.55 -17.04
N LYS A 395 -3.80 5.76 -17.76
CA LYS A 395 -2.52 6.21 -18.32
C LYS A 395 -2.71 7.38 -19.29
N ARG A 396 -3.64 7.25 -20.26
CA ARG A 396 -3.94 8.32 -21.20
C ARG A 396 -4.41 9.60 -20.52
N HIS A 397 -5.23 9.47 -19.47
CA HIS A 397 -5.67 10.61 -18.66
C HIS A 397 -4.49 11.32 -17.99
N SER A 398 -3.58 10.58 -17.38
CA SER A 398 -2.40 11.15 -16.70
C SER A 398 -1.40 11.79 -17.68
N LEU A 399 -1.14 11.15 -18.82
CA LEU A 399 -0.29 11.73 -19.88
C LEU A 399 -0.91 13.01 -20.44
N GLY A 400 -2.24 13.04 -20.60
CA GLY A 400 -2.96 14.24 -21.01
C GLY A 400 -2.78 15.40 -20.03
N LEU A 401 -2.71 15.16 -18.72
CA LEU A 401 -2.39 16.21 -17.74
C LEU A 401 -0.98 16.75 -17.96
N LEU A 402 0.03 15.90 -18.14
CA LEU A 402 1.41 16.34 -18.39
C LEU A 402 1.47 17.19 -19.66
N HIS A 403 0.91 16.72 -20.79
CA HIS A 403 0.84 17.49 -22.02
C HIS A 403 0.17 18.85 -21.79
N HIS A 404 -0.94 18.88 -21.06
CA HIS A 404 -1.70 20.09 -20.80
C HIS A 404 -0.91 21.12 -19.97
N VAL A 405 -0.28 20.71 -18.87
CA VAL A 405 0.51 21.64 -18.03
C VAL A 405 1.77 22.12 -18.75
N GLN A 406 2.38 21.32 -19.62
CA GLN A 406 3.49 21.76 -20.46
C GLN A 406 3.08 22.84 -21.48
N LYS A 407 1.84 22.83 -21.95
CA LYS A 407 1.28 23.89 -22.79
C LYS A 407 1.03 25.18 -22.03
N LEU A 408 0.57 25.08 -20.78
CA LEU A 408 0.17 26.21 -19.95
C LEU A 408 1.33 26.94 -19.29
N GLU A 409 2.30 26.18 -18.75
CA GLU A 409 3.34 26.75 -17.89
C GLU A 409 4.73 26.40 -18.44
N PRO A 410 5.53 27.41 -18.86
CA PRO A 410 6.84 27.19 -19.50
C PRO A 410 7.83 26.35 -18.68
N ARG A 411 7.76 26.39 -17.34
CA ARG A 411 8.63 25.58 -16.48
C ARG A 411 8.51 24.08 -16.72
N PHE A 412 7.31 23.58 -17.06
CA PHE A 412 7.08 22.18 -17.35
C PHE A 412 7.61 21.73 -18.72
N ARG A 413 7.86 22.67 -19.65
CA ARG A 413 8.42 22.32 -20.97
C ARG A 413 9.83 21.75 -20.90
N LYS A 414 10.56 22.07 -19.82
CA LYS A 414 11.90 21.53 -19.55
C LYS A 414 11.87 20.33 -18.59
N LEU A 415 10.79 19.61 -18.57
CA LEU A 415 10.63 18.36 -17.85
C LEU A 415 10.17 17.27 -18.84
N GLU A 416 10.80 16.11 -18.78
CA GLU A 416 10.44 14.96 -19.62
C GLU A 416 10.18 13.71 -18.78
N LEU A 417 9.47 12.73 -19.38
CA LEU A 417 9.29 11.42 -18.78
C LEU A 417 10.64 10.74 -18.54
N THR A 418 10.83 10.20 -17.38
CA THR A 418 12.06 9.51 -17.00
C THR A 418 12.02 8.04 -17.41
N ASP A 419 13.20 7.42 -17.52
CA ASP A 419 13.33 5.97 -17.68
C ASP A 419 13.50 5.28 -16.31
N GLU A 420 12.69 5.69 -15.32
CA GLU A 420 12.76 5.17 -13.94
C GLU A 420 12.33 3.70 -13.83
N PHE A 421 11.44 3.27 -14.72
CA PHE A 421 10.71 2.01 -14.56
C PHE A 421 11.16 0.93 -15.56
N GLY A 422 11.95 1.28 -16.59
CA GLY A 422 12.30 0.36 -17.66
C GLY A 422 11.09 -0.10 -18.49
N THR A 423 10.00 0.65 -18.47
CA THR A 423 8.78 0.40 -19.24
C THR A 423 8.85 1.10 -20.60
N PRO A 424 8.27 0.54 -21.69
CA PRO A 424 8.32 1.18 -23.01
C PRO A 424 7.65 2.56 -23.05
N ASP A 425 6.64 2.78 -22.24
CA ASP A 425 5.90 4.04 -22.12
C ASP A 425 6.48 5.00 -21.08
N ARG A 426 7.59 4.62 -20.40
CA ARG A 426 8.25 5.36 -19.31
C ARG A 426 7.33 5.70 -18.13
N LEU A 427 6.22 4.98 -17.99
CA LEU A 427 5.30 5.12 -16.86
C LEU A 427 5.53 4.02 -15.82
N PRO A 428 5.12 4.23 -14.57
CA PRO A 428 5.07 3.18 -13.57
C PRO A 428 4.37 1.93 -14.10
N PRO A 429 4.85 0.72 -13.79
CA PRO A 429 4.16 -0.51 -14.20
C PRO A 429 2.79 -0.69 -13.54
N LYS A 430 2.50 0.07 -12.47
CA LYS A 430 1.23 0.08 -11.76
C LYS A 430 0.74 1.49 -11.46
N PRO A 431 -0.58 1.70 -11.36
CA PRO A 431 -1.10 2.96 -10.81
C PRO A 431 -0.81 3.03 -9.30
N TYR A 432 -0.88 4.20 -8.73
CA TYR A 432 -1.03 4.37 -7.28
C TYR A 432 -2.39 3.83 -6.85
N ILE A 433 -2.37 2.74 -6.08
CA ILE A 433 -3.55 2.01 -5.62
C ILE A 433 -3.81 2.38 -4.17
N ARG A 434 -4.77 3.27 -3.94
CA ARG A 434 -5.12 3.72 -2.58
C ARG A 434 -5.99 2.72 -1.81
N GLU A 435 -6.75 1.89 -2.53
CA GLU A 435 -7.72 0.97 -1.93
C GLU A 435 -7.79 -0.35 -2.71
N GLY A 436 -7.67 -1.46 -1.98
CA GLY A 436 -7.91 -2.81 -2.48
C GLY A 436 -9.23 -3.38 -1.95
N LEU A 437 -9.37 -4.71 -1.87
CA LEU A 437 -10.46 -5.29 -1.10
C LEU A 437 -10.20 -5.11 0.40
N ARG A 438 -11.25 -5.16 1.19
CA ARG A 438 -11.17 -5.22 2.65
C ARG A 438 -11.56 -6.62 3.11
N LEU A 439 -10.66 -7.26 3.86
CA LEU A 439 -10.91 -8.57 4.46
C LEU A 439 -12.00 -8.47 5.53
N GLU A 440 -12.99 -9.36 5.50
CA GLU A 440 -13.85 -9.59 6.66
C GLU A 440 -13.03 -10.35 7.70
N ALA A 441 -12.46 -9.60 8.62
CA ALA A 441 -11.53 -10.11 9.63
C ALA A 441 -12.20 -10.28 11.00
N LEU A 442 -11.54 -10.98 11.91
CA LEU A 442 -12.01 -11.15 13.30
C LEU A 442 -12.16 -9.82 14.05
N ALA A 443 -11.49 -8.76 13.58
CA ALA A 443 -11.70 -7.39 14.03
C ALA A 443 -11.73 -6.45 12.83
N MET A 444 -12.67 -5.50 12.85
CA MET A 444 -12.81 -4.45 11.84
C MET A 444 -12.63 -3.10 12.52
N LEU A 445 -11.57 -2.35 12.16
CA LEU A 445 -11.42 -0.98 12.64
C LEU A 445 -12.39 -0.04 11.93
N ARG A 446 -13.00 0.86 12.69
CA ARG A 446 -14.04 1.81 12.24
C ARG A 446 -13.59 3.24 12.52
N GLU A 447 -14.20 4.21 11.85
CA GLU A 447 -13.90 5.63 12.01
C GLU A 447 -13.91 6.08 13.49
N GLN A 448 -14.95 5.71 14.23
CA GLN A 448 -15.10 6.09 15.63
C GLN A 448 -14.10 5.42 16.57
N ASP A 449 -13.41 4.37 16.13
CA ASP A 449 -12.33 3.73 16.89
C ASP A 449 -11.04 4.56 16.86
N LEU A 450 -10.85 5.36 15.78
CA LEU A 450 -9.65 6.16 15.54
C LEU A 450 -9.76 7.62 15.99
N ARG A 451 -10.93 8.06 16.45
CA ARG A 451 -11.20 9.48 16.68
C ARG A 451 -11.73 9.75 18.08
N THR A 452 -11.25 10.86 18.61
CA THR A 452 -11.80 11.53 19.78
C THR A 452 -12.29 12.93 19.39
N THR A 453 -12.68 13.73 20.37
CA THR A 453 -13.10 15.12 20.19
C THR A 453 -11.94 16.12 20.31
N HIS A 454 -10.71 15.64 20.52
CA HIS A 454 -9.54 16.52 20.65
C HIS A 454 -9.22 17.25 19.36
N PRO A 455 -8.76 18.50 19.42
CA PRO A 455 -8.37 19.27 18.25
C PRO A 455 -7.07 18.77 17.61
N GLU A 456 -6.22 18.07 18.38
CA GLU A 456 -4.96 17.47 17.94
C GLU A 456 -4.93 15.96 18.17
N PRO A 457 -4.05 15.22 17.47
CA PRO A 457 -3.91 13.78 17.69
C PRO A 457 -3.56 13.43 19.13
N HIS A 458 -4.40 12.63 19.73
CA HIS A 458 -4.23 12.02 21.06
C HIS A 458 -4.22 10.50 20.94
N TRP A 459 -4.55 9.79 22.00
CA TRP A 459 -4.80 8.35 21.96
C TRP A 459 -6.17 8.08 21.37
N ALA A 460 -6.24 7.17 20.41
CA ALA A 460 -7.50 6.75 19.81
C ALA A 460 -8.45 6.17 20.86
N LYS A 461 -9.73 6.22 20.57
CA LYS A 461 -10.77 5.68 21.47
C LYS A 461 -10.58 4.18 21.71
N LEU A 462 -10.18 3.44 20.68
CA LEU A 462 -9.85 2.01 20.78
C LEU A 462 -8.34 1.81 20.75
N MET A 463 -7.78 1.33 21.84
CA MET A 463 -6.39 0.90 21.97
C MET A 463 -6.40 -0.62 22.23
N PRO A 464 -6.33 -1.47 21.19
CA PRO A 464 -6.55 -2.90 21.31
C PRO A 464 -5.40 -3.61 22.03
N ALA A 465 -5.74 -4.53 22.95
CA ALA A 465 -4.75 -5.33 23.69
C ALA A 465 -3.98 -6.31 22.78
N ASP A 466 -4.51 -6.64 21.62
CA ASP A 466 -3.87 -7.47 20.57
C ASP A 466 -3.18 -6.63 19.50
N ALA A 467 -2.73 -5.41 19.83
CA ALA A 467 -2.03 -4.53 18.92
C ALA A 467 -0.76 -5.14 18.35
N VAL A 468 -0.49 -4.92 17.06
CA VAL A 468 0.68 -5.41 16.35
C VAL A 468 1.54 -4.30 15.72
N PHE A 469 1.03 -3.10 15.59
CA PHE A 469 1.78 -1.87 15.28
C PHE A 469 0.96 -0.64 15.60
N GLY A 470 1.66 0.47 15.91
CA GLY A 470 1.09 1.78 16.06
C GLY A 470 1.05 2.54 14.73
N PHE A 471 0.02 3.37 14.53
CA PHE A 471 -0.12 4.20 13.34
C PHE A 471 -0.90 5.48 13.64
N GLN A 472 -0.77 6.46 12.76
CA GLN A 472 -1.65 7.63 12.68
C GLN A 472 -1.50 8.24 11.30
N PHE A 473 -2.59 8.57 10.68
CA PHE A 473 -2.72 9.48 9.55
C PHE A 473 -4.17 9.93 9.44
N ASN A 474 -4.40 11.10 8.86
CA ASN A 474 -5.76 11.58 8.66
C ASN A 474 -6.54 10.65 7.73
N ILE A 475 -7.87 10.61 7.89
CA ILE A 475 -8.77 10.03 6.90
C ILE A 475 -8.67 10.89 5.65
N ASP A 476 -7.77 10.50 4.77
CA ASP A 476 -7.49 11.17 3.50
C ASP A 476 -8.28 10.47 2.39
N PHE A 477 -9.58 10.56 2.49
CA PHE A 477 -10.49 10.02 1.49
C PHE A 477 -10.61 11.00 0.33
N HIS A 478 -10.43 10.50 -0.91
CA HIS A 478 -10.55 11.25 -2.14
C HIS A 478 -11.93 11.00 -2.79
N PRO A 479 -13.01 11.65 -2.34
CA PRO A 479 -14.34 11.39 -2.88
C PRO A 479 -14.45 11.97 -4.29
N THR A 480 -14.09 11.17 -5.27
CA THR A 480 -14.07 11.58 -6.67
C THR A 480 -15.24 11.01 -7.45
N ARG A 481 -15.74 11.80 -8.38
CA ARG A 481 -16.71 11.37 -9.39
C ARG A 481 -16.25 11.81 -10.77
N ARG A 482 -16.70 11.06 -11.77
CA ARG A 482 -16.54 11.45 -13.17
C ARG A 482 -17.73 12.31 -13.58
N GLN A 483 -17.45 13.53 -14.03
CA GLN A 483 -18.45 14.40 -14.63
C GLN A 483 -18.24 14.44 -16.13
N PHE A 484 -19.21 13.96 -16.88
CA PHE A 484 -19.21 14.01 -18.34
C PHE A 484 -19.77 15.33 -18.85
N LEU A 485 -19.23 15.82 -19.96
CA LEU A 485 -19.79 16.98 -20.64
C LEU A 485 -21.18 16.63 -21.20
N ASN A 486 -22.19 17.46 -20.90
CA ASN A 486 -23.57 17.24 -21.29
C ASN A 486 -24.19 15.91 -20.80
N ASP A 487 -23.66 15.36 -19.70
CA ASP A 487 -24.08 14.08 -19.12
C ASP A 487 -24.01 12.87 -20.08
N ASP A 488 -23.22 13.00 -21.16
CA ASP A 488 -23.01 11.95 -22.15
C ASP A 488 -21.75 11.11 -21.81
N PRO A 489 -21.86 9.81 -21.49
CA PRO A 489 -20.71 8.94 -21.19
C PRO A 489 -19.70 8.78 -22.34
N ALA A 490 -20.05 9.16 -23.56
CA ALA A 490 -19.12 9.22 -24.71
C ALA A 490 -18.35 10.54 -24.80
N ALA A 491 -18.79 11.57 -24.09
CA ALA A 491 -18.17 12.90 -24.11
C ALA A 491 -16.90 12.95 -23.24
N PRO A 492 -16.08 13.99 -23.39
CA PRO A 492 -15.00 14.31 -22.45
C PRO A 492 -15.54 14.44 -21.01
N TRP A 493 -14.70 14.11 -20.06
CA TRP A 493 -15.04 14.14 -18.64
C TRP A 493 -13.93 14.78 -17.81
N ALA A 494 -14.29 15.27 -16.64
CA ALA A 494 -13.35 15.78 -15.65
C ALA A 494 -13.52 15.03 -14.32
N THR A 495 -12.45 14.98 -13.54
CA THR A 495 -12.50 14.52 -12.16
C THR A 495 -13.10 15.62 -11.27
N ILE A 496 -14.19 15.31 -10.60
CA ILE A 496 -14.80 16.18 -9.60
C ILE A 496 -14.57 15.60 -8.21
N HIS A 497 -14.04 16.40 -7.32
CA HIS A 497 -13.94 16.05 -5.91
C HIS A 497 -15.21 16.48 -5.19
N THR A 498 -16.07 15.53 -4.93
CA THR A 498 -17.37 15.75 -4.28
C THR A 498 -17.20 15.79 -2.77
N ALA A 499 -16.59 16.84 -2.24
CA ALA A 499 -16.52 16.92 -0.80
C ALA A 499 -17.87 17.30 -0.22
N THR A 500 -18.57 16.32 0.20
CA THR A 500 -19.68 16.49 1.14
C THR A 500 -19.17 16.64 2.58
N ARG A 501 -17.92 16.32 2.86
CA ARG A 501 -17.30 16.40 4.20
C ARG A 501 -15.80 16.65 4.10
N ASN A 502 -15.16 16.89 5.23
CA ASN A 502 -13.74 17.16 5.35
C ASN A 502 -12.89 16.22 4.52
N TRP A 503 -12.20 16.75 3.52
CA TRP A 503 -11.28 16.07 2.63
C TRP A 503 -10.22 15.27 3.39
N SER A 504 -9.78 15.82 4.51
CA SER A 504 -8.84 15.18 5.40
C SER A 504 -9.35 15.38 6.82
N THR A 505 -9.79 14.31 7.44
CA THR A 505 -10.30 14.33 8.79
C THR A 505 -9.24 13.83 9.74
N HIS A 506 -8.98 14.61 10.78
CA HIS A 506 -8.08 14.28 11.87
C HIS A 506 -8.41 12.92 12.49
N THR A 507 -7.38 12.12 12.72
CA THR A 507 -7.43 10.89 13.53
C THR A 507 -6.44 10.98 14.67
N ASP A 508 -6.67 10.17 15.69
CA ASP A 508 -5.78 10.05 16.84
C ASP A 508 -4.73 8.96 16.61
N ARG A 509 -3.74 8.88 17.50
CA ARG A 509 -2.74 7.83 17.50
C ARG A 509 -3.38 6.50 17.85
N SER A 510 -3.31 5.59 16.91
CA SER A 510 -4.04 4.34 16.91
C SER A 510 -3.11 3.14 16.89
N MET A 511 -3.65 1.99 17.21
CA MET A 511 -2.97 0.71 17.10
C MET A 511 -3.80 -0.24 16.25
N PHE A 512 -3.13 -1.04 15.42
CA PHE A 512 -3.79 -2.04 14.59
C PHE A 512 -3.87 -3.39 15.33
N PRO A 513 -5.07 -4.02 15.42
CA PRO A 513 -5.25 -5.29 16.11
C PRO A 513 -4.77 -6.47 15.26
N LEU A 514 -4.14 -7.47 15.88
CA LEU A 514 -3.77 -8.74 15.23
C LEU A 514 -4.97 -9.39 14.54
N ARG A 515 -6.13 -9.37 15.19
CA ARG A 515 -7.37 -9.94 14.66
C ARG A 515 -7.83 -9.30 13.36
N GLY A 516 -7.36 -8.09 13.04
CA GLY A 516 -7.60 -7.43 11.76
C GLY A 516 -6.85 -8.06 10.57
N LEU A 517 -5.86 -8.94 10.83
CA LEU A 517 -5.14 -9.69 9.80
C LEU A 517 -5.77 -11.05 9.49
N VAL A 518 -6.71 -11.52 10.33
CA VAL A 518 -7.19 -12.90 10.35
C VAL A 518 -8.59 -13.01 9.79
N PRO A 519 -8.82 -13.79 8.71
CA PRO A 519 -10.15 -14.01 8.14
C PRO A 519 -11.12 -14.64 9.15
N VAL A 520 -12.41 -14.25 9.13
CA VAL A 520 -13.44 -14.82 10.02
C VAL A 520 -13.68 -16.30 9.79
N GLU A 521 -13.53 -16.80 8.55
CA GLU A 521 -13.97 -18.16 8.19
C GLU A 521 -12.88 -19.01 7.54
N ARG A 522 -11.77 -18.44 7.03
CA ARG A 522 -10.79 -19.15 6.23
C ARG A 522 -9.52 -19.42 7.01
N ASP A 523 -9.07 -20.68 7.04
CA ASP A 523 -7.79 -21.09 7.62
C ASP A 523 -6.68 -21.09 6.58
N GLY A 524 -5.42 -21.13 7.02
CA GLY A 524 -4.26 -21.13 6.16
C GLY A 524 -4.02 -19.80 5.43
N LEU A 525 -4.71 -18.71 5.82
CA LEU A 525 -4.71 -17.42 5.14
C LEU A 525 -4.57 -16.28 6.15
N LEU A 526 -3.80 -15.28 5.79
CA LEU A 526 -3.70 -13.97 6.45
C LEU A 526 -3.81 -12.86 5.42
N GLY A 527 -4.39 -11.73 5.81
CA GLY A 527 -4.35 -10.49 5.06
C GLY A 527 -3.09 -9.68 5.40
N ALA A 528 -2.62 -8.88 4.45
CA ALA A 528 -1.59 -7.86 4.65
C ALA A 528 -1.77 -6.70 3.66
N GLY A 529 -1.02 -5.62 3.86
CA GLY A 529 -1.15 -4.43 3.03
C GLY A 529 -2.54 -3.82 3.17
N LYS A 530 -3.21 -3.58 2.04
CA LYS A 530 -4.55 -3.00 1.99
C LYS A 530 -5.66 -4.02 2.27
N ASN A 531 -5.33 -5.34 2.27
CA ASN A 531 -6.29 -6.45 2.35
C ASN A 531 -6.53 -6.90 3.79
N ILE A 532 -6.97 -5.99 4.65
CA ILE A 532 -7.09 -6.16 6.11
C ILE A 532 -8.47 -5.76 6.63
N GLY A 533 -8.72 -6.03 7.91
CA GLY A 533 -9.97 -5.73 8.60
C GLY A 533 -10.14 -4.27 8.97
N VAL A 534 -10.64 -3.48 8.03
CA VAL A 534 -10.96 -2.06 8.21
C VAL A 534 -12.24 -1.71 7.46
N SER A 535 -12.91 -0.63 7.88
CA SER A 535 -13.98 -0.03 7.06
C SER A 535 -13.42 0.71 5.85
N SER A 536 -14.27 1.07 4.88
CA SER A 536 -13.87 1.88 3.72
C SER A 536 -13.34 3.26 4.13
N VAL A 537 -13.86 3.82 5.19
CA VAL A 537 -13.41 5.11 5.74
C VAL A 537 -12.01 4.97 6.33
N VAL A 538 -11.79 3.97 7.19
CA VAL A 538 -10.50 3.74 7.86
C VAL A 538 -9.39 3.38 6.88
N GLN A 539 -9.70 2.70 5.78
CA GLN A 539 -8.70 2.37 4.76
C GLN A 539 -7.99 3.62 4.22
N SER A 540 -8.68 4.77 4.20
CA SER A 540 -8.06 6.04 3.79
C SER A 540 -7.01 6.58 4.77
N ALA A 541 -7.04 6.15 6.03
CA ALA A 541 -6.06 6.50 7.06
C ALA A 541 -4.96 5.45 7.24
N LEU A 542 -5.18 4.23 6.72
CA LEU A 542 -4.28 3.09 6.93
C LEU A 542 -3.93 2.44 5.58
N ARG A 543 -3.14 3.16 4.78
CA ARG A 543 -2.73 2.76 3.43
C ARG A 543 -1.36 3.29 3.00
N LEU A 544 -0.63 3.95 3.90
CA LEU A 544 0.62 4.62 3.57
C LEU A 544 1.83 3.69 3.70
N HIS A 545 2.91 4.03 3.02
CA HIS A 545 4.17 3.29 2.91
C HIS A 545 4.60 2.59 4.20
N GLY A 546 4.84 3.35 5.27
CA GLY A 546 5.32 2.82 6.55
C GLY A 546 4.31 1.88 7.21
N GLN A 547 3.03 2.23 7.19
CA GLN A 547 1.96 1.43 7.76
C GLN A 547 1.83 0.08 7.05
N MET A 548 1.92 0.09 5.71
CA MET A 548 1.85 -1.13 4.91
C MET A 548 3.04 -2.06 5.18
N MET A 549 4.25 -1.51 5.34
CA MET A 549 5.43 -2.31 5.73
C MET A 549 5.24 -2.95 7.11
N LEU A 550 4.79 -2.20 8.11
CA LEU A 550 4.54 -2.72 9.45
C LEU A 550 3.43 -3.79 9.46
N CYS A 551 2.40 -3.62 8.62
CA CYS A 551 1.35 -4.60 8.43
C CYS A 551 1.90 -5.93 7.89
N GLY A 552 2.74 -5.89 6.86
CA GLY A 552 3.40 -7.07 6.32
C GLY A 552 4.30 -7.77 7.35
N GLN A 553 5.07 -6.98 8.10
CA GLN A 553 5.94 -7.48 9.18
C GLN A 553 5.13 -8.17 10.28
N ALA A 554 3.98 -7.62 10.66
CA ALA A 554 3.06 -8.20 11.63
C ALA A 554 2.46 -9.52 11.14
N SER A 555 1.93 -9.56 9.90
CA SER A 555 1.34 -10.77 9.32
C SER A 555 2.34 -11.92 9.25
N ALA A 556 3.59 -11.63 8.88
CA ALA A 556 4.66 -12.63 8.84
C ALA A 556 5.04 -13.16 10.22
N THR A 557 5.01 -12.30 11.24
CA THR A 557 5.29 -12.73 12.62
C THR A 557 4.19 -13.66 13.15
N VAL A 558 2.92 -13.37 12.84
CA VAL A 558 1.79 -14.26 13.12
C VAL A 558 1.97 -15.59 12.38
N ALA A 559 2.29 -15.56 11.08
CA ALA A 559 2.50 -16.76 10.27
C ALA A 559 3.65 -17.62 10.80
N TRP A 560 4.77 -17.00 11.19
CA TRP A 560 5.91 -17.70 11.77
C TRP A 560 5.53 -18.46 13.05
N LEU A 561 4.79 -17.78 13.97
CA LEU A 561 4.34 -18.41 15.21
C LEU A 561 3.39 -19.59 14.93
N CYS A 562 2.46 -19.41 13.99
CA CYS A 562 1.56 -20.47 13.57
C CYS A 562 2.32 -21.68 13.01
N LEU A 563 3.31 -21.44 12.15
CA LEU A 563 4.14 -22.50 11.57
C LEU A 563 4.98 -23.24 12.62
N ARG A 564 5.54 -22.52 13.58
CA ARG A 564 6.33 -23.06 14.68
C ARG A 564 5.51 -23.95 15.59
N ASP A 565 4.31 -23.51 15.95
CA ASP A 565 3.47 -24.15 16.98
C ASP A 565 2.38 -25.07 16.38
N GLY A 566 2.28 -25.16 15.05
CA GLY A 566 1.28 -26.00 14.38
C GLY A 566 -0.15 -25.45 14.47
N LEU A 567 -0.31 -24.13 14.66
CA LEU A 567 -1.60 -23.45 14.85
C LEU A 567 -2.11 -22.86 13.56
N GLN A 568 -3.44 -22.65 13.48
CA GLN A 568 -4.06 -21.78 12.50
C GLN A 568 -4.10 -20.31 13.02
N PRO A 569 -4.12 -19.30 12.14
CA PRO A 569 -4.19 -17.91 12.57
C PRO A 569 -5.35 -17.58 13.51
N ARG A 570 -6.51 -18.19 13.34
CA ARG A 570 -7.66 -18.00 14.22
C ARG A 570 -7.45 -18.60 15.61
N GLU A 571 -6.79 -19.73 15.71
CA GLU A 571 -6.43 -20.38 16.98
C GLU A 571 -5.39 -19.54 17.73
N LEU A 572 -4.39 -19.01 17.02
CA LEU A 572 -3.42 -18.09 17.60
C LEU A 572 -4.10 -16.83 18.12
N ALA A 573 -4.98 -16.19 17.32
CA ALA A 573 -5.67 -14.97 17.68
C ALA A 573 -6.60 -15.12 18.91
N ALA A 574 -7.11 -16.33 19.16
CA ALA A 574 -7.92 -16.64 20.34
C ALA A 574 -7.08 -16.89 21.62
N ASN A 575 -5.76 -17.04 21.49
CA ASN A 575 -4.87 -17.36 22.60
C ASN A 575 -4.08 -16.13 23.04
N SER A 576 -4.45 -15.54 24.17
CA SER A 576 -3.83 -14.31 24.68
C SER A 576 -2.32 -14.43 24.93
N GLN A 577 -1.82 -15.64 25.31
CA GLN A 577 -0.38 -15.85 25.48
C GLN A 577 0.34 -15.82 24.13
N ARG A 578 -0.24 -16.41 23.10
CA ARG A 578 0.34 -16.39 21.73
C ARG A 578 0.29 -14.98 21.13
N VAL A 579 -0.74 -14.21 21.41
CA VAL A 579 -0.79 -12.79 21.05
C VAL A 579 0.38 -12.02 21.70
N ARG A 580 0.63 -12.24 23.00
CA ARG A 580 1.80 -11.64 23.66
C ARG A 580 3.14 -12.08 23.06
N ASP A 581 3.25 -13.35 22.64
CA ASP A 581 4.45 -13.86 21.98
C ASP A 581 4.69 -13.16 20.63
N VAL A 582 3.62 -12.86 19.85
CA VAL A 582 3.69 -12.04 18.64
C VAL A 582 4.19 -10.64 18.97
N GLN A 583 3.57 -9.98 19.94
CA GLN A 583 3.92 -8.62 20.36
C GLN A 583 5.39 -8.53 20.80
N ARG A 584 5.82 -9.46 21.64
CA ARG A 584 7.22 -9.54 22.09
C ARG A 584 8.18 -9.72 20.91
N THR A 585 7.85 -10.59 19.97
CA THR A 585 8.68 -10.84 18.78
C THR A 585 8.78 -9.60 17.90
N LEU A 586 7.70 -8.84 17.74
CA LEU A 586 7.68 -7.60 16.97
C LEU A 586 8.52 -6.49 17.64
N VAL A 587 8.37 -6.32 18.95
CA VAL A 587 9.09 -5.26 19.69
C VAL A 587 10.59 -5.57 19.81
N ARG A 588 10.96 -6.81 20.06
CA ARG A 588 12.38 -7.23 20.15
C ARG A 588 13.08 -7.23 18.82
N SER A 589 12.35 -7.60 17.75
CA SER A 589 12.88 -7.82 16.40
C SER A 589 14.01 -8.86 16.33
N ALA A 590 13.96 -9.73 15.32
CA ALA A 590 15.02 -10.70 15.07
C ALA A 590 16.23 -10.07 14.37
N ALA A 591 16.01 -9.01 13.62
CA ALA A 591 17.04 -8.22 12.93
C ALA A 591 16.45 -6.86 12.54
N GLY A 592 17.21 -5.81 12.79
CA GLY A 592 16.77 -4.44 12.55
C GLY A 592 15.96 -3.83 13.71
N PRO A 593 15.35 -2.67 13.53
CA PRO A 593 14.61 -1.95 14.58
C PRO A 593 13.36 -2.69 15.02
N GLY A 594 13.00 -2.58 16.31
CA GLY A 594 11.74 -3.09 16.85
C GLY A 594 10.53 -2.32 16.34
N VAL A 595 9.36 -2.99 16.33
CA VAL A 595 8.08 -2.36 15.96
C VAL A 595 7.50 -1.62 17.16
N LEU A 596 7.13 -0.36 16.96
CA LEU A 596 6.43 0.46 17.94
C LEU A 596 4.96 0.02 18.00
N LEU A 597 4.54 -0.58 19.11
CA LEU A 597 3.15 -1.00 19.32
C LEU A 597 2.33 0.16 19.87
N TRP A 598 2.76 0.74 21.00
CA TRP A 598 2.13 1.93 21.57
C TRP A 598 2.82 3.18 21.00
N PRO A 599 2.13 4.00 20.20
CA PRO A 599 2.77 5.01 19.36
C PRO A 599 3.19 6.29 20.13
N TYR A 600 4.02 6.15 21.17
CA TYR A 600 4.66 7.29 21.84
C TYR A 600 5.54 8.06 20.84
N HIS A 601 5.50 9.40 20.95
CA HIS A 601 6.22 10.25 20.01
C HIS A 601 7.74 10.26 20.23
N ASP A 602 8.18 10.10 21.45
CA ASP A 602 9.55 10.26 21.93
C ASP A 602 10.23 8.95 22.37
N LEU A 603 9.71 7.82 21.88
CA LEU A 603 10.24 6.50 22.21
C LEU A 603 10.80 5.80 20.95
N PRO A 604 12.06 6.10 20.56
CA PRO A 604 12.68 5.44 19.43
C PRO A 604 13.03 3.98 19.73
N PRO A 605 13.08 3.09 18.72
CA PRO A 605 13.42 1.67 18.91
C PRO A 605 14.77 1.38 19.57
N GLU A 606 15.71 2.33 19.51
CA GLU A 606 17.02 2.23 20.13
C GLU A 606 17.03 2.56 21.63
N HIS A 607 15.93 3.08 22.17
CA HIS A 607 15.86 3.42 23.60
C HIS A 607 15.90 2.16 24.46
N ALA A 608 16.75 2.12 25.48
CA ALA A 608 16.95 0.94 26.36
C ALA A 608 15.66 0.38 26.96
N ALA A 609 14.69 1.25 27.28
CA ALA A 609 13.39 0.85 27.82
C ALA A 609 12.29 0.64 26.76
N PHE A 610 12.63 0.63 25.47
CA PHE A 610 11.66 0.52 24.38
C PHE A 610 10.77 -0.71 24.50
N GLU A 611 11.36 -1.88 24.73
CA GLU A 611 10.63 -3.14 24.92
C GLU A 611 9.68 -3.07 26.12
N ALA A 612 10.22 -2.71 27.29
CA ALA A 612 9.47 -2.65 28.52
C ALA A 612 8.26 -1.72 28.41
N ILE A 613 8.47 -0.50 27.91
CA ILE A 613 7.43 0.52 27.79
C ILE A 613 6.32 0.06 26.85
N ASN A 614 6.67 -0.45 25.67
CA ASN A 614 5.67 -0.91 24.70
C ASN A 614 4.82 -2.05 25.27
N LEU A 615 5.45 -3.08 25.82
CA LEU A 615 4.76 -4.29 26.27
C LEU A 615 3.95 -4.05 27.56
N LEU A 616 4.44 -3.23 28.49
CA LEU A 616 3.67 -2.82 29.66
C LEU A 616 2.45 -1.95 29.29
N SER A 617 2.61 -1.05 28.32
CA SER A 617 1.50 -0.19 27.85
C SER A 617 0.41 -1.01 27.16
N VAL A 618 0.77 -1.90 26.23
CA VAL A 618 -0.22 -2.76 25.53
C VAL A 618 -0.88 -3.75 26.47
N ALA A 619 -0.17 -4.23 27.51
CA ALA A 619 -0.72 -5.09 28.54
C ALA A 619 -1.63 -4.33 29.55
N GLY A 620 -1.76 -3.00 29.46
CA GLY A 620 -2.53 -2.16 30.37
C GLY A 620 -1.89 -1.98 31.76
N MET A 621 -0.66 -2.47 31.94
CA MET A 621 0.09 -2.32 33.19
C MET A 621 0.64 -0.89 33.36
N TRP A 622 1.11 -0.29 32.23
CA TRP A 622 1.45 1.13 32.19
C TRP A 622 0.27 1.95 31.67
N LYS A 623 -0.12 2.99 32.42
CA LYS A 623 -1.15 3.92 31.96
C LYS A 623 -0.50 5.12 31.28
N PRO A 624 -0.72 5.33 29.99
CA PRO A 624 -0.28 6.54 29.30
C PRO A 624 -0.96 7.78 29.89
N ASP A 625 -0.26 8.92 29.83
CA ASP A 625 -0.86 10.19 30.17
C ASP A 625 -2.01 10.49 29.20
N ALA A 626 -3.17 10.91 29.73
CA ALA A 626 -4.37 11.14 28.91
C ALA A 626 -4.16 12.32 27.94
N ASP A 627 -3.40 13.33 28.35
CA ASP A 627 -3.24 14.60 27.65
C ASP A 627 -1.88 14.71 26.94
N SER A 628 -1.16 13.60 26.76
CA SER A 628 0.16 13.62 26.15
C SER A 628 0.46 12.37 25.35
N VAL A 629 0.93 12.57 24.12
CA VAL A 629 1.44 11.49 23.26
C VAL A 629 2.91 11.15 23.51
N PHE A 630 3.53 11.79 24.50
CA PHE A 630 4.92 11.56 24.89
C PHE A 630 5.00 10.63 26.08
N PHE A 631 5.98 9.73 26.07
CA PHE A 631 6.31 8.91 27.23
C PHE A 631 7.13 9.70 28.23
N GLN A 632 8.01 10.59 27.79
CA GLN A 632 8.95 11.37 28.60
C GLN A 632 9.85 10.45 29.46
N PRO A 633 10.76 9.66 28.87
CA PRO A 633 11.52 8.61 29.59
C PRO A 633 12.28 9.13 30.83
N ASN A 634 12.77 10.36 30.76
CA ASN A 634 13.59 10.99 31.79
C ASN A 634 12.77 11.83 32.81
N ARG A 635 11.44 11.89 32.64
CA ARG A 635 10.58 12.60 33.59
C ARG A 635 10.66 11.93 34.96
N GLU A 636 10.70 12.77 36.02
CA GLU A 636 10.63 12.30 37.40
C GLU A 636 9.41 11.43 37.63
N PHE A 637 9.60 10.35 38.36
CA PHE A 637 8.58 9.38 38.68
C PHE A 637 8.34 9.37 40.18
N SER A 638 7.17 9.83 40.59
CA SER A 638 6.85 10.02 41.99
C SER A 638 6.60 8.70 42.74
N ALA A 639 6.66 8.73 44.06
CA ALA A 639 6.29 7.57 44.88
C ALA A 639 4.81 7.17 44.71
N ASP A 640 3.93 8.13 44.43
CA ASP A 640 2.53 7.86 44.13
C ASP A 640 2.35 7.15 42.79
N ASP A 641 3.06 7.63 41.71
CA ASP A 641 3.09 6.96 40.43
C ASP A 641 3.61 5.52 40.53
N TRP A 642 4.64 5.32 41.35
CA TRP A 642 5.18 3.99 41.64
C TRP A 642 4.13 3.10 42.31
N SER A 643 3.43 3.59 43.32
CA SER A 643 2.36 2.86 44.02
C SER A 643 1.23 2.47 43.05
N VAL A 644 0.86 3.38 42.13
CA VAL A 644 -0.14 3.13 41.09
C VAL A 644 0.37 2.06 40.11
N LEU A 645 1.61 2.12 39.70
CA LEU A 645 2.19 1.09 38.80
C LEU A 645 2.19 -0.28 39.48
N LEU A 646 2.66 -0.37 40.73
CA LEU A 646 2.69 -1.62 41.50
C LEU A 646 1.31 -2.25 41.64
N SER A 647 0.26 -1.46 41.80
CA SER A 647 -1.12 -1.97 41.92
C SER A 647 -1.67 -2.62 40.63
N ARG A 648 -1.03 -2.40 39.51
CA ARG A 648 -1.42 -2.94 38.20
C ARG A 648 -0.60 -4.15 37.79
N LEU A 649 0.53 -4.39 38.45
CA LEU A 649 1.34 -5.55 38.21
C LEU A 649 0.72 -6.79 38.88
N PRO A 650 0.95 -8.01 38.37
CA PRO A 650 0.63 -9.24 39.08
C PRO A 650 1.27 -9.25 40.48
N ASP A 651 0.59 -9.82 41.48
CA ASP A 651 1.02 -9.83 42.88
C ASP A 651 2.46 -10.30 43.05
N SER A 652 2.86 -11.33 42.33
CA SER A 652 4.23 -11.88 42.36
C SER A 652 5.32 -10.88 41.93
N ALA A 653 5.02 -10.02 40.97
CA ALA A 653 5.93 -8.97 40.53
C ALA A 653 5.86 -7.75 41.46
N GLY A 654 4.65 -7.36 41.89
CA GLY A 654 4.43 -6.27 42.85
C GLY A 654 5.16 -6.53 44.19
N LEU A 655 5.10 -7.74 44.72
CA LEU A 655 5.80 -8.13 45.97
C LEU A 655 7.33 -8.02 45.81
N LYS A 656 7.92 -8.43 44.67
CA LYS A 656 9.36 -8.28 44.45
C LYS A 656 9.81 -6.84 44.48
N LEU A 657 8.96 -5.91 43.99
CA LEU A 657 9.28 -4.49 43.85
C LEU A 657 8.95 -3.67 45.10
N LYS A 658 8.04 -4.10 45.97
CA LYS A 658 7.69 -3.38 47.19
C LYS A 658 8.85 -3.15 48.16
N ALA A 659 9.87 -4.03 48.13
CA ALA A 659 11.09 -3.92 48.90
C ALA A 659 12.20 -3.09 48.24
N ALA A 660 12.03 -2.72 46.97
CA ALA A 660 13.00 -1.95 46.20
C ALA A 660 12.78 -0.43 46.39
N ALA A 661 13.84 0.36 46.32
CA ALA A 661 13.73 1.81 46.25
C ALA A 661 12.90 2.24 45.02
N ALA A 662 12.03 3.25 45.19
CA ALA A 662 11.27 3.80 44.09
C ALA A 662 12.21 4.34 42.97
N PRO A 663 12.00 4.00 41.72
CA PRO A 663 12.77 4.55 40.61
C PRO A 663 12.61 6.06 40.49
N LYS A 664 13.66 6.75 40.04
CA LYS A 664 13.65 8.22 39.90
C LYS A 664 13.04 8.71 38.60
N ALA A 665 13.10 7.90 37.56
CA ALA A 665 12.62 8.26 36.22
C ALA A 665 11.61 7.23 35.67
N ARG A 666 10.75 7.67 34.76
CA ARG A 666 9.71 6.83 34.13
C ARG A 666 10.31 5.62 33.42
N ALA A 667 11.43 5.78 32.70
CA ALA A 667 12.10 4.67 32.01
C ALA A 667 12.65 3.64 33.00
N GLU A 668 13.23 4.08 34.13
CA GLU A 668 13.72 3.19 35.18
C GLU A 668 12.57 2.39 35.81
N ALA A 669 11.43 3.04 36.04
CA ALA A 669 10.22 2.39 36.58
C ALA A 669 9.70 1.31 35.61
N ALA A 670 9.66 1.60 34.33
CA ALA A 670 9.25 0.63 33.30
C ALA A 670 10.21 -0.58 33.24
N LEU A 671 11.54 -0.34 33.29
CA LEU A 671 12.54 -1.41 33.29
C LEU A 671 12.47 -2.27 34.57
N SER A 672 12.28 -1.65 35.72
CA SER A 672 12.12 -2.34 37.00
C SER A 672 10.90 -3.26 36.98
N ALA A 673 9.74 -2.72 36.54
CA ALA A 673 8.50 -3.49 36.42
C ALA A 673 8.65 -4.65 35.43
N TRP A 674 9.30 -4.42 34.31
CA TRP A 674 9.53 -5.43 33.28
C TRP A 674 10.42 -6.58 33.77
N SER A 675 11.52 -6.23 34.44
CA SER A 675 12.42 -7.22 35.06
C SER A 675 11.71 -8.07 36.12
N ALA A 676 10.86 -7.45 36.94
CA ALA A 676 10.11 -8.18 37.99
C ALA A 676 9.12 -9.20 37.44
N LEU A 677 8.62 -8.99 36.22
CA LEU A 677 7.79 -9.94 35.48
C LEU A 677 8.58 -11.16 34.98
N GLY A 678 9.91 -11.18 35.12
CA GLY A 678 10.79 -12.26 34.65
C GLY A 678 11.00 -12.21 33.14
N GLN A 679 10.95 -11.03 32.56
CA GLN A 679 11.04 -10.84 31.09
C GLN A 679 12.39 -10.24 30.67
#